data_5e5ad71bad66ff720f7885f992f0d2a3
#
_entry.id   5e5ad71bad66ff720f7885f992f0d2a3
#
_cell.length_a   1.000
_cell.length_b   1.000
_cell.length_c   1.000
_cell.angle_alpha   90.00
_cell.angle_beta   90.00
_cell.angle_gamma   90.00
#
_symmetry.space_group_name_H-M   'P 1'
#
loop_
_entity.id
_entity.type
_entity.pdbx_description
1 polymer ?
#
loop_
_entity_poly.entity_id
_entity_poly.type
_entity_poly.pdbx_seq_one_letter_code
_entity_poly.pdbx_strand_id
1 'polypeptide(L)'
;MQESPKNHKKIYYRLRRSDPHERLGATLRHFSFGAAVFFVVAAAAIVIHSLYDIQIRDGAQYRQYAAQQQLLDSTIQATRGEIYDTSGITLASTSVVWTIWADPSYSSALFTSQTDDDTKAVTKTIDPAALNEVSTQITLRLLSGDGAALDSVDPSSEAYKTQYQTVYDALSQNDSSYQVLATKVNNAVKLSIEKYVSEYNKAHKKANAEKGIRKGRVSVSSTKSFQRDYPYGAFAASVLGFCDADGYGTYGLEKSYESTLAGVNGRTITLRNAYGNAIADENATTYEAKDGSNLVLSLDVNIQEVVERYLNEAIRANNVENRGAAIVMNVKTGAILAMASKPDFDPNNPLDYSQNLTYLDELVHAEPELYGIYQKDENGNYITDERGNKILDPEGDYSGYYRDIQWKNKTITELYYPGSVFKVITAAMGLDSGHATLNTTLNCSGAYTIAKQTYHCAGKKAHGVQNLAMALRNSCNIYFIQLGQRVGSSLFYDYFDAFGFTERTGVDLPNETNFMQYYNASQLGEVQLASSAFGQAMAVTPLQVCTAISAAVNGGYLVTPHVVDKITDQNGNVIQEIGSNIRRQVISESASDAIRQIMEYEVADGTQGGGGRAYVAGYRIGGKSGTSEQLNMDRRADGDYKKVASFAAVLPANDPEILVYVMLDDPNNARTDYSSILAAPVVGNIISEVAPYLGLATDGVDRGQTSYKVPNLIGQEWSNAQVSLNIKGLKHQLMESSSDQTAAVVTYQYPRAGAEVPYGTTIYLYTDTYEGSHTEVPDVSGKSAEFARQMLAAAGLNCTVEGDANGLVQSQSEAPDTSVQRGTIVTITCG
;
A
#
# COMPACT_ATOMS: atom_id res chain seq x y z
N MET A 1 -47.53 -15.09 103.25
CA MET A 1 -48.31 -16.00 104.12
C MET A 1 -47.99 -17.44 103.73
N GLN A 2 -47.28 -18.04 104.67
CA GLN A 2 -47.57 -19.38 105.22
C GLN A 2 -47.39 -20.53 104.30
N GLU A 3 -46.71 -21.45 104.51
CA GLU A 3 -45.93 -22.26 105.50
C GLU A 3 -45.82 -23.69 105.01
N SER A 4 -44.72 -24.24 105.23
CA SER A 4 -44.22 -25.56 105.10
C SER A 4 -45.27 -26.67 105.65
N PRO A 5 -45.06 -28.02 105.52
CA PRO A 5 -43.84 -28.64 106.04
C PRO A 5 -43.30 -29.93 105.32
N LYS A 6 -42.10 -30.23 105.68
CA LYS A 6 -41.29 -31.44 105.64
C LYS A 6 -41.96 -32.75 105.60
N ASN A 7 -41.42 -33.70 104.90
CA ASN A 7 -41.38 -35.09 105.36
C ASN A 7 -40.13 -35.83 104.83
N HIS A 8 -39.22 -36.23 105.70
CA HIS A 8 -38.01 -37.04 105.48
C HIS A 8 -38.45 -38.52 105.27
N LYS A 9 -37.97 -39.20 104.29
CA LYS A 9 -37.80 -40.59 104.18
C LYS A 9 -36.35 -40.93 103.91
N LYS A 10 -35.72 -41.56 104.96
CA LYS A 10 -34.40 -42.23 104.87
C LYS A 10 -34.55 -43.44 103.99
N ILE A 11 -33.77 -43.45 102.89
CA ILE A 11 -33.64 -44.69 102.08
C ILE A 11 -32.25 -45.24 102.30
N TYR A 12 -32.20 -46.52 102.96
CA TYR A 12 -31.02 -47.31 103.10
C TYR A 12 -30.40 -47.74 101.78
N TYR A 13 -29.22 -47.35 101.48
CA TYR A 13 -28.48 -47.89 100.33
C TYR A 13 -27.90 -49.28 100.73
N ARG A 14 -28.41 -50.35 100.15
CA ARG A 14 -27.79 -51.67 100.10
C ARG A 14 -26.68 -51.67 99.10
N LEU A 15 -25.38 -51.75 99.59
CA LEU A 15 -24.23 -51.96 98.68
C LEU A 15 -24.34 -53.35 98.08
N ARG A 16 -24.69 -53.40 96.86
CA ARG A 16 -24.56 -54.57 95.96
C ARG A 16 -23.08 -54.70 95.59
N ARG A 17 -22.42 -55.79 95.97
CA ARG A 17 -21.08 -56.17 95.48
C ARG A 17 -21.22 -56.33 93.95
N SER A 18 -20.52 -55.45 93.19
CA SER A 18 -20.52 -55.55 91.68
C SER A 18 -19.61 -56.74 91.28
N ASP A 19 -20.13 -57.55 90.39
CA ASP A 19 -19.38 -58.65 89.74
C ASP A 19 -18.19 -58.11 88.95
N PRO A 20 -17.03 -58.78 89.10
CA PRO A 20 -15.79 -58.32 88.37
C PRO A 20 -15.97 -58.20 86.85
N HIS A 21 -16.86 -58.99 86.25
CA HIS A 21 -17.14 -58.94 84.79
C HIS A 21 -17.93 -57.66 84.38
N GLU A 22 -18.78 -57.12 85.30
CA GLU A 22 -19.50 -55.85 85.02
C GLU A 22 -18.59 -54.68 85.02
N ARG A 23 -17.55 -54.68 85.88
CA ARG A 23 -16.59 -53.63 85.95
C ARG A 23 -15.68 -53.57 84.70
N LEU A 24 -15.29 -54.75 84.13
CA LEU A 24 -14.49 -54.82 82.92
C LEU A 24 -15.27 -54.33 81.74
N GLY A 25 -16.62 -54.70 81.62
CA GLY A 25 -17.47 -54.22 80.58
C GLY A 25 -17.77 -52.68 80.58
N ALA A 26 -17.91 -52.14 81.73
CA ALA A 26 -18.08 -50.66 81.93
C ALA A 26 -16.78 -49.90 81.56
N THR A 27 -15.61 -50.43 81.98
CA THR A 27 -14.30 -49.81 81.66
C THR A 27 -14.04 -49.89 80.16
N LEU A 28 -14.34 -50.97 79.44
CA LEU A 28 -14.22 -51.07 78.01
C LEU A 28 -15.17 -50.16 77.28
N ARG A 29 -16.41 -49.95 77.74
CA ARG A 29 -17.35 -48.96 77.12
C ARG A 29 -16.86 -47.53 77.34
N HIS A 30 -16.34 -47.18 78.50
CA HIS A 30 -15.78 -45.86 78.74
C HIS A 30 -14.51 -45.62 77.88
N PHE A 31 -13.68 -46.69 77.68
CA PHE A 31 -12.50 -46.61 76.82
C PHE A 31 -12.87 -46.47 75.37
N SER A 32 -13.85 -47.25 74.85
CA SER A 32 -14.35 -47.15 73.50
C SER A 32 -15.09 -45.81 73.26
N PHE A 33 -15.85 -45.33 74.25
CA PHE A 33 -16.48 -43.99 74.16
C PHE A 33 -15.39 -42.88 74.13
N GLY A 34 -14.38 -42.98 75.04
CA GLY A 34 -13.24 -42.04 75.03
C GLY A 34 -12.47 -42.06 73.72
N ALA A 35 -12.20 -43.27 73.20
CA ALA A 35 -11.57 -43.38 71.90
C ALA A 35 -12.42 -42.81 70.76
N ALA A 36 -13.74 -43.00 70.72
CA ALA A 36 -14.62 -42.40 69.78
C ALA A 36 -14.66 -40.87 69.86
N VAL A 37 -14.73 -40.34 71.09
CA VAL A 37 -14.65 -38.91 71.34
C VAL A 37 -13.31 -38.32 70.90
N PHE A 38 -12.20 -39.05 71.18
CA PHE A 38 -10.84 -38.66 70.72
C PHE A 38 -10.77 -38.62 69.19
N PHE A 39 -11.31 -39.59 68.47
CA PHE A 39 -11.34 -39.61 67.00
C PHE A 39 -12.19 -38.47 66.42
N VAL A 40 -13.34 -38.13 67.04
CA VAL A 40 -14.19 -37.03 66.64
C VAL A 40 -13.48 -35.71 66.87
N VAL A 41 -12.83 -35.53 68.02
CA VAL A 41 -12.03 -34.29 68.29
C VAL A 41 -10.81 -34.20 67.38
N ALA A 42 -10.12 -35.31 67.15
CA ALA A 42 -9.01 -35.34 66.20
C ALA A 42 -9.46 -35.00 64.76
N ALA A 43 -10.57 -35.59 64.34
CA ALA A 43 -11.16 -35.25 63.04
C ALA A 43 -11.57 -33.76 62.94
N ALA A 44 -12.20 -33.25 63.99
CA ALA A 44 -12.56 -31.84 64.09
C ALA A 44 -11.34 -30.93 64.04
N ALA A 45 -10.25 -31.30 64.78
CA ALA A 45 -9.00 -30.56 64.77
C ALA A 45 -8.31 -30.56 63.36
N ILE A 46 -8.35 -31.68 62.62
CA ILE A 46 -7.85 -31.76 61.25
C ILE A 46 -8.69 -30.85 60.35
N VAL A 47 -10.02 -30.88 60.46
CA VAL A 47 -10.92 -30.03 59.67
C VAL A 47 -10.67 -28.54 59.99
N ILE A 48 -10.54 -28.18 61.26
CA ILE A 48 -10.23 -26.81 61.69
C ILE A 48 -8.84 -26.36 61.16
N HIS A 49 -7.87 -27.26 61.27
CA HIS A 49 -6.54 -26.96 60.71
C HIS A 49 -6.57 -26.77 59.19
N SER A 50 -7.28 -27.65 58.46
CA SER A 50 -7.43 -27.52 57.01
C SER A 50 -8.21 -26.25 56.62
N LEU A 51 -9.23 -25.89 57.41
CA LEU A 51 -9.97 -24.65 57.22
C LEU A 51 -9.09 -23.41 57.52
N TYR A 52 -8.23 -23.50 58.54
CA TYR A 52 -7.26 -22.44 58.84
C TYR A 52 -6.26 -22.24 57.67
N ASP A 53 -5.70 -23.32 57.16
CA ASP A 53 -4.81 -23.27 55.99
C ASP A 53 -5.49 -22.63 54.79
N ILE A 54 -6.70 -23.11 54.43
CA ILE A 54 -7.45 -22.63 53.24
C ILE A 54 -7.92 -21.17 53.42
N GLN A 55 -8.44 -20.80 54.59
CA GLN A 55 -9.08 -19.48 54.75
C GLN A 55 -8.12 -18.38 55.24
N ILE A 56 -7.07 -18.71 56.03
CA ILE A 56 -6.20 -17.73 56.62
C ILE A 56 -4.82 -17.77 56.02
N ARG A 57 -4.16 -18.91 55.99
CA ARG A 57 -2.79 -19.03 55.45
C ARG A 57 -2.74 -18.83 53.95
N ASP A 58 -3.55 -19.58 53.24
CA ASP A 58 -3.61 -19.57 51.74
C ASP A 58 -4.81 -18.75 51.21
N GLY A 59 -5.57 -18.13 52.11
CA GLY A 59 -6.81 -17.44 51.80
C GLY A 59 -6.62 -16.23 50.85
N ALA A 60 -5.46 -15.58 50.88
CA ALA A 60 -5.12 -14.50 49.96
C ALA A 60 -4.92 -15.05 48.55
N GLN A 61 -4.22 -16.17 48.42
CA GLN A 61 -3.97 -16.84 47.16
C GLN A 61 -5.25 -17.41 46.54
N TYR A 62 -6.09 -18.08 47.35
CA TYR A 62 -7.39 -18.56 46.88
C TYR A 62 -8.35 -17.42 46.49
N ARG A 63 -8.35 -16.30 47.22
CA ARG A 63 -9.09 -15.10 46.79
C ARG A 63 -8.57 -14.54 45.46
N GLN A 64 -7.26 -14.54 45.25
CA GLN A 64 -6.67 -14.11 43.97
C GLN A 64 -7.06 -15.06 42.83
N TYR A 65 -6.99 -16.38 43.04
CA TYR A 65 -7.45 -17.35 42.06
C TYR A 65 -8.97 -17.25 41.78
N ALA A 66 -9.77 -17.05 42.82
CA ALA A 66 -11.20 -16.83 42.65
C ALA A 66 -11.50 -15.53 41.88
N ALA A 67 -10.79 -14.46 42.18
CA ALA A 67 -10.89 -13.20 41.43
C ALA A 67 -10.48 -13.40 39.96
N GLN A 68 -9.38 -14.08 39.69
CA GLN A 68 -8.94 -14.38 38.32
C GLN A 68 -9.94 -15.28 37.56
N GLN A 69 -10.60 -16.21 38.26
CA GLN A 69 -11.64 -17.05 37.67
C GLN A 69 -12.99 -16.34 37.50
N GLN A 70 -13.27 -15.33 38.32
CA GLN A 70 -14.56 -14.60 38.30
C GLN A 70 -14.51 -13.32 37.48
N LEU A 71 -13.33 -12.77 37.21
CA LEU A 71 -13.20 -11.58 36.38
C LEU A 71 -13.14 -11.95 34.90
N LEU A 72 -13.91 -11.22 34.11
CA LEU A 72 -13.82 -11.19 32.67
C LEU A 72 -13.22 -9.84 32.27
N ASP A 73 -12.00 -9.89 31.76
CA ASP A 73 -11.36 -8.73 31.16
C ASP A 73 -11.58 -8.82 29.65
N SER A 74 -12.35 -7.89 29.10
CA SER A 74 -12.66 -7.82 27.69
C SER A 74 -12.13 -6.52 27.11
N THR A 75 -11.38 -6.62 26.02
CA THR A 75 -10.82 -5.47 25.30
C THR A 75 -11.91 -4.76 24.52
N ILE A 76 -11.96 -3.43 24.65
CA ILE A 76 -12.71 -2.54 23.77
C ILE A 76 -11.71 -2.07 22.72
N GLN A 77 -11.82 -2.57 21.51
CA GLN A 77 -10.92 -2.17 20.44
C GLN A 77 -11.15 -0.70 20.05
N ALA A 78 -10.04 0.07 19.96
CA ALA A 78 -10.05 1.40 19.39
C ALA A 78 -10.26 1.33 17.87
N THR A 79 -10.92 2.32 17.31
CA THR A 79 -11.06 2.47 15.86
C THR A 79 -9.77 3.06 15.32
N ARG A 80 -9.21 2.42 14.27
CA ARG A 80 -8.02 2.94 13.60
C ARG A 80 -8.37 4.20 12.83
N GLY A 81 -7.54 5.24 12.92
CA GLY A 81 -7.68 6.51 12.22
C GLY A 81 -7.73 6.34 10.70
N GLU A 82 -8.42 7.23 10.02
CA GLU A 82 -8.53 7.24 8.57
C GLU A 82 -7.34 7.95 7.91
N ILE A 83 -7.11 7.66 6.64
CA ILE A 83 -6.10 8.34 5.82
C ILE A 83 -6.83 9.05 4.69
N TYR A 84 -6.61 10.35 4.60
CA TYR A 84 -7.21 11.23 3.59
C TYR A 84 -6.15 11.80 2.67
N ASP A 85 -6.54 12.09 1.43
CA ASP A 85 -5.73 12.92 0.54
C ASP A 85 -5.76 14.41 0.97
N THR A 86 -5.05 15.26 0.23
CA THR A 86 -4.99 16.70 0.52
C THR A 86 -6.36 17.42 0.42
N SER A 87 -7.32 16.86 -0.32
CA SER A 87 -8.67 17.37 -0.51
C SER A 87 -9.72 16.78 0.45
N GLY A 88 -9.31 15.82 1.30
CA GLY A 88 -10.18 15.12 2.24
C GLY A 88 -10.87 13.87 1.67
N ILE A 89 -10.41 13.37 0.53
CA ILE A 89 -10.89 12.10 -0.02
C ILE A 89 -10.30 10.95 0.79
N THR A 90 -11.14 10.00 1.22
CA THR A 90 -10.70 8.86 2.03
C THR A 90 -9.91 7.85 1.19
N LEU A 91 -8.65 7.63 1.56
CA LEU A 91 -7.74 6.66 0.94
C LEU A 91 -7.67 5.34 1.69
N ALA A 92 -7.86 5.38 3.01
CA ALA A 92 -7.97 4.19 3.85
C ALA A 92 -8.94 4.47 4.99
N SER A 93 -9.89 3.55 5.19
CA SER A 93 -10.91 3.62 6.24
C SER A 93 -10.98 2.33 7.05
N THR A 94 -11.69 2.38 8.18
CA THR A 94 -11.89 1.22 9.04
C THR A 94 -13.36 0.90 9.15
N SER A 95 -13.76 -0.24 8.60
CA SER A 95 -15.12 -0.75 8.65
C SER A 95 -15.32 -1.71 9.82
N VAL A 96 -16.48 -1.63 10.44
CA VAL A 96 -16.90 -2.61 11.45
C VAL A 96 -17.41 -3.86 10.73
N VAL A 97 -16.77 -4.98 10.99
CA VAL A 97 -17.17 -6.29 10.50
C VAL A 97 -17.34 -7.28 11.66
N TRP A 98 -17.87 -8.45 11.37
CA TRP A 98 -18.16 -9.44 12.37
C TRP A 98 -17.59 -10.80 11.98
N THR A 99 -17.03 -11.49 12.97
CA THR A 99 -16.73 -12.90 12.87
C THR A 99 -17.92 -13.66 13.43
N ILE A 100 -18.55 -14.49 12.60
CA ILE A 100 -19.65 -15.35 13.01
C ILE A 100 -19.05 -16.70 13.42
N TRP A 101 -19.37 -17.15 14.62
CA TRP A 101 -18.87 -18.41 15.15
C TRP A 101 -19.96 -19.18 15.86
N ALA A 102 -19.81 -20.48 15.93
CA ALA A 102 -20.73 -21.36 16.62
C ALA A 102 -20.08 -22.04 17.84
N ASP A 103 -20.90 -22.37 18.81
CA ASP A 103 -20.58 -23.34 19.86
C ASP A 103 -21.34 -24.65 19.59
N PRO A 104 -20.72 -25.58 18.83
CA PRO A 104 -21.37 -26.86 18.54
C PRO A 104 -21.64 -27.71 19.80
N SER A 105 -20.75 -27.64 20.81
CA SER A 105 -20.93 -28.37 22.07
C SER A 105 -22.20 -27.99 22.80
N TYR A 106 -22.66 -26.73 22.58
CA TYR A 106 -23.89 -26.18 23.15
C TYR A 106 -25.08 -26.15 22.17
N SER A 107 -24.84 -26.56 20.91
CA SER A 107 -25.84 -26.59 19.84
C SER A 107 -26.64 -27.92 19.83
N SER A 108 -27.26 -28.21 20.96
CA SER A 108 -27.95 -29.48 21.20
C SER A 108 -29.13 -29.78 20.25
N ALA A 109 -29.58 -28.81 19.45
CA ALA A 109 -30.62 -29.05 18.44
C ALA A 109 -30.06 -29.75 17.18
N LEU A 110 -28.77 -29.78 17.01
CA LEU A 110 -28.10 -30.40 15.86
C LEU A 110 -27.69 -31.86 16.12
N PHE A 111 -27.92 -32.37 17.35
CA PHE A 111 -27.51 -33.69 17.78
C PHE A 111 -28.62 -34.42 18.53
N THR A 112 -28.72 -35.72 18.30
CA THR A 112 -29.52 -36.63 19.14
C THR A 112 -28.59 -37.21 20.21
N SER A 113 -29.10 -37.30 21.45
CA SER A 113 -28.37 -37.88 22.58
C SER A 113 -28.97 -39.21 23.00
N GLN A 114 -28.16 -40.26 23.03
CA GLN A 114 -28.51 -41.55 23.61
C GLN A 114 -27.70 -41.77 24.87
N THR A 115 -28.38 -42.15 25.96
CA THR A 115 -27.69 -42.52 27.21
C THR A 115 -27.64 -44.04 27.29
N ASP A 116 -26.51 -44.58 27.45
CA ASP A 116 -26.30 -45.99 27.74
C ASP A 116 -26.76 -46.29 29.17
N ASP A 117 -27.72 -47.21 29.33
CA ASP A 117 -28.31 -47.47 30.65
C ASP A 117 -27.36 -48.12 31.63
N ASP A 118 -26.38 -48.84 31.17
CA ASP A 118 -25.42 -49.57 32.04
C ASP A 118 -24.23 -48.67 32.44
N THR A 119 -23.69 -47.89 31.49
CA THR A 119 -22.49 -47.07 31.70
C THR A 119 -22.83 -45.63 32.06
N LYS A 120 -24.09 -45.20 31.87
CA LYS A 120 -24.51 -43.78 31.94
C LYS A 120 -23.78 -42.87 30.99
N ALA A 121 -23.03 -43.39 30.02
CA ALA A 121 -22.37 -42.63 28.99
C ALA A 121 -23.38 -41.98 28.04
N VAL A 122 -23.22 -40.74 27.71
CA VAL A 122 -24.07 -40.00 26.76
C VAL A 122 -23.33 -39.92 25.42
N THR A 123 -23.86 -40.61 24.43
CA THR A 123 -23.36 -40.54 23.04
C THR A 123 -24.20 -39.53 22.29
N LYS A 124 -23.54 -38.53 21.68
CA LYS A 124 -24.16 -37.55 20.79
C LYS A 124 -23.98 -38.00 19.34
N THR A 125 -25.05 -38.07 18.60
CA THR A 125 -25.07 -38.40 17.16
C THR A 125 -25.65 -37.23 16.41
N ILE A 126 -25.05 -36.86 15.26
CA ILE A 126 -25.53 -35.78 14.40
C ILE A 126 -26.97 -36.06 13.97
N ASP A 127 -27.84 -35.04 14.02
CA ASP A 127 -29.13 -35.03 13.32
C ASP A 127 -28.90 -34.43 11.91
N PRO A 128 -28.84 -35.23 10.84
CA PRO A 128 -28.47 -34.73 9.51
C PRO A 128 -29.49 -33.74 8.96
N ALA A 129 -30.78 -33.89 9.31
CA ALA A 129 -31.83 -33.00 8.80
C ALA A 129 -31.71 -31.61 9.42
N ALA A 130 -31.52 -31.55 10.73
CA ALA A 130 -31.35 -30.27 11.43
C ALA A 130 -30.05 -29.58 11.03
N LEU A 131 -28.94 -30.33 10.92
CA LEU A 131 -27.64 -29.78 10.52
C LEU A 131 -27.69 -29.24 9.10
N ASN A 132 -28.27 -29.98 8.14
CA ASN A 132 -28.43 -29.51 6.77
C ASN A 132 -29.29 -28.24 6.68
N GLU A 133 -30.43 -28.19 7.39
CA GLU A 133 -31.29 -27.01 7.41
C GLU A 133 -30.54 -25.78 7.91
N VAL A 134 -29.90 -25.88 9.05
CA VAL A 134 -29.18 -24.74 9.67
C VAL A 134 -28.00 -24.31 8.83
N SER A 135 -27.20 -25.26 8.32
CA SER A 135 -26.06 -24.97 7.44
C SER A 135 -26.49 -24.26 6.15
N THR A 136 -27.57 -24.75 5.50
CA THR A 136 -28.15 -24.13 4.32
C THR A 136 -28.57 -22.69 4.59
N GLN A 137 -29.32 -22.48 5.66
CA GLN A 137 -29.88 -21.17 5.98
C GLN A 137 -28.85 -20.14 6.40
N ILE A 138 -27.78 -20.56 7.07
CA ILE A 138 -26.64 -19.68 7.40
C ILE A 138 -25.85 -19.37 6.13
N THR A 139 -25.56 -20.37 5.30
CA THR A 139 -24.81 -20.17 4.04
C THR A 139 -25.51 -19.22 3.08
N LEU A 140 -26.82 -19.38 2.89
CA LEU A 140 -27.60 -18.47 2.05
C LEU A 140 -27.49 -17.01 2.53
N ARG A 141 -27.54 -16.77 3.84
CA ARG A 141 -27.40 -15.42 4.41
C ARG A 141 -25.99 -14.86 4.26
N LEU A 142 -24.98 -15.69 4.45
CA LEU A 142 -23.59 -15.29 4.27
C LEU A 142 -23.29 -14.84 2.84
N LEU A 143 -23.91 -15.48 1.85
CA LEU A 143 -23.64 -15.21 0.43
C LEU A 143 -24.62 -14.21 -0.22
N SER A 144 -25.75 -13.88 0.44
CA SER A 144 -26.72 -12.93 -0.08
C SER A 144 -26.25 -11.46 -0.05
N GLY A 145 -25.11 -11.16 0.57
CA GLY A 145 -24.51 -9.83 0.68
C GLY A 145 -25.20 -8.90 1.67
N ASP A 146 -26.54 -8.91 1.73
CA ASP A 146 -27.36 -8.12 2.66
C ASP A 146 -28.09 -8.97 3.72
N GLY A 147 -27.98 -10.30 3.62
CA GLY A 147 -28.66 -11.25 4.49
C GLY A 147 -30.17 -11.38 4.26
N ALA A 148 -30.71 -10.76 3.22
CA ALA A 148 -32.15 -10.71 2.93
C ALA A 148 -32.52 -11.35 1.58
N ALA A 149 -31.75 -11.10 0.54
CA ALA A 149 -32.01 -11.60 -0.82
C ALA A 149 -31.56 -13.06 -1.00
N LEU A 150 -32.11 -14.00 -0.22
CA LEU A 150 -31.68 -15.41 -0.20
C LEU A 150 -31.88 -16.11 -1.54
N ASP A 151 -32.90 -15.73 -2.28
CA ASP A 151 -33.23 -16.31 -3.62
C ASP A 151 -32.21 -15.89 -4.70
N SER A 152 -31.38 -14.89 -4.45
CA SER A 152 -30.32 -14.48 -5.37
C SER A 152 -29.09 -15.39 -5.32
N VAL A 153 -28.98 -16.24 -4.32
CA VAL A 153 -27.84 -17.15 -4.14
C VAL A 153 -28.09 -18.44 -4.91
N ASP A 154 -27.20 -18.75 -5.85
CA ASP A 154 -27.24 -20.01 -6.61
C ASP A 154 -26.61 -21.14 -5.81
N PRO A 155 -27.42 -22.13 -5.35
CA PRO A 155 -26.91 -23.28 -4.60
C PRO A 155 -26.02 -24.23 -5.41
N SER A 156 -25.98 -24.09 -6.74
CA SER A 156 -25.12 -24.90 -7.61
C SER A 156 -23.72 -24.33 -7.76
N SER A 157 -23.50 -23.06 -7.37
CA SER A 157 -22.23 -22.37 -7.48
C SER A 157 -21.14 -22.98 -6.59
N GLU A 158 -19.90 -22.92 -7.02
CA GLU A 158 -18.75 -23.36 -6.19
C GLU A 158 -18.60 -22.53 -4.90
N ALA A 159 -18.90 -21.25 -4.96
CA ALA A 159 -18.92 -20.39 -3.76
C ALA A 159 -19.90 -20.91 -2.70
N TYR A 160 -21.11 -21.30 -3.13
CA TYR A 160 -22.10 -21.87 -2.21
C TYR A 160 -21.61 -23.21 -1.64
N LYS A 161 -21.13 -24.11 -2.48
CA LYS A 161 -20.67 -25.46 -2.02
C LYS A 161 -19.55 -25.33 -1.00
N THR A 162 -18.56 -24.48 -1.28
CA THR A 162 -17.42 -24.24 -0.39
C THR A 162 -17.87 -23.65 0.94
N GLN A 163 -18.69 -22.60 0.92
CA GLN A 163 -19.16 -21.95 2.14
C GLN A 163 -20.11 -22.87 2.93
N TYR A 164 -20.96 -23.63 2.24
CA TYR A 164 -21.84 -24.61 2.88
C TYR A 164 -21.02 -25.71 3.59
N GLN A 165 -19.99 -26.24 2.94
CA GLN A 165 -19.13 -27.25 3.54
C GLN A 165 -18.41 -26.71 4.79
N THR A 166 -17.90 -25.50 4.72
CA THR A 166 -17.28 -24.82 5.85
C THR A 166 -18.24 -24.70 7.05
N VAL A 167 -19.46 -24.24 6.80
CA VAL A 167 -20.48 -24.08 7.85
C VAL A 167 -20.92 -25.45 8.40
N TYR A 168 -21.12 -26.43 7.51
CA TYR A 168 -21.52 -27.78 7.89
C TYR A 168 -20.49 -28.48 8.76
N ASP A 169 -19.21 -28.44 8.34
CA ASP A 169 -18.10 -29.05 9.07
C ASP A 169 -17.90 -28.40 10.44
N ALA A 170 -17.97 -27.08 10.48
CA ALA A 170 -17.86 -26.32 11.72
C ALA A 170 -18.98 -26.69 12.73
N LEU A 171 -20.23 -26.76 12.28
CA LEU A 171 -21.38 -27.10 13.12
C LEU A 171 -21.42 -28.57 13.54
N SER A 172 -20.72 -29.45 12.81
CA SER A 172 -20.67 -30.90 13.10
C SER A 172 -19.70 -31.28 14.24
N GLN A 173 -18.82 -30.37 14.67
CA GLN A 173 -17.77 -30.57 15.69
C GLN A 173 -18.34 -30.56 17.12
N ASN A 174 -19.07 -31.60 17.51
CA ASN A 174 -19.87 -31.66 18.75
C ASN A 174 -19.08 -31.45 20.06
N ASP A 175 -17.75 -31.55 20.03
CA ASP A 175 -16.88 -31.41 21.20
C ASP A 175 -16.21 -30.02 21.26
N SER A 176 -16.39 -29.19 20.24
CA SER A 176 -15.83 -27.86 20.18
C SER A 176 -16.78 -26.78 20.71
N SER A 177 -16.26 -25.86 21.50
CA SER A 177 -17.02 -24.71 21.99
C SER A 177 -16.85 -23.45 21.14
N TYR A 178 -15.95 -23.49 20.14
CA TYR A 178 -15.70 -22.37 19.24
C TYR A 178 -15.31 -22.86 17.85
N GLN A 179 -16.18 -22.58 16.87
CA GLN A 179 -15.93 -22.86 15.45
C GLN A 179 -16.35 -21.67 14.61
N VAL A 180 -15.41 -21.14 13.81
CA VAL A 180 -15.68 -20.00 12.94
C VAL A 180 -16.48 -20.45 11.73
N LEU A 181 -17.60 -19.77 11.46
CA LEU A 181 -18.46 -19.98 10.30
C LEU A 181 -18.12 -19.05 9.15
N ALA A 182 -17.81 -17.80 9.47
CA ALA A 182 -17.37 -16.80 8.52
C ALA A 182 -16.69 -15.63 9.24
N THR A 183 -15.75 -14.98 8.55
CA THR A 183 -15.10 -13.73 8.98
C THR A 183 -15.50 -12.58 8.07
N LYS A 184 -15.22 -11.35 8.47
CA LYS A 184 -15.47 -10.12 7.68
C LYS A 184 -16.94 -9.95 7.26
N VAL A 185 -17.87 -10.40 8.09
CA VAL A 185 -19.31 -10.35 7.82
C VAL A 185 -19.83 -8.96 8.16
N ASN A 186 -20.60 -8.35 7.25
CA ASN A 186 -21.23 -7.06 7.51
C ASN A 186 -22.39 -7.17 8.53
N ASN A 187 -22.79 -6.02 9.07
CA ASN A 187 -23.80 -5.98 10.14
C ASN A 187 -25.19 -6.46 9.68
N ALA A 188 -25.59 -6.26 8.43
CA ALA A 188 -26.88 -6.69 7.90
C ALA A 188 -26.98 -8.22 7.88
N VAL A 189 -25.96 -8.88 7.34
CA VAL A 189 -25.85 -10.35 7.31
C VAL A 189 -25.81 -10.91 8.72
N LYS A 190 -25.00 -10.33 9.62
CA LYS A 190 -24.92 -10.71 11.04
C LYS A 190 -26.31 -10.68 11.69
N LEU A 191 -27.05 -9.57 11.55
CA LEU A 191 -28.40 -9.43 12.13
C LEU A 191 -29.39 -10.44 11.53
N SER A 192 -29.27 -10.74 10.23
CA SER A 192 -30.09 -11.74 9.55
C SER A 192 -29.85 -13.14 10.11
N ILE A 193 -28.58 -13.51 10.35
CA ILE A 193 -28.21 -14.80 10.95
C ILE A 193 -28.72 -14.88 12.40
N GLU A 194 -28.50 -13.86 13.21
CA GLU A 194 -28.98 -13.82 14.61
C GLU A 194 -30.49 -13.93 14.70
N LYS A 195 -31.20 -13.24 13.80
CA LYS A 195 -32.67 -13.33 13.70
C LYS A 195 -33.09 -14.76 13.36
N TYR A 196 -32.51 -15.36 12.33
CA TYR A 196 -32.82 -16.74 11.94
C TYR A 196 -32.57 -17.71 13.10
N VAL A 197 -31.40 -17.68 13.72
CA VAL A 197 -31.05 -18.56 14.84
C VAL A 197 -32.01 -18.35 16.02
N SER A 198 -32.40 -17.12 16.32
CA SER A 198 -33.38 -16.83 17.37
C SER A 198 -34.79 -17.42 17.07
N GLU A 199 -35.24 -17.28 15.82
CA GLU A 199 -36.52 -17.83 15.36
C GLU A 199 -36.49 -19.38 15.35
N TYR A 200 -35.41 -19.97 14.83
CA TYR A 200 -35.18 -21.42 14.88
C TYR A 200 -35.24 -21.96 16.31
N ASN A 201 -34.52 -21.32 17.22
CA ASN A 201 -34.50 -21.72 18.63
C ASN A 201 -35.87 -21.57 19.32
N LYS A 202 -36.67 -20.53 18.99
CA LYS A 202 -38.05 -20.37 19.50
C LYS A 202 -38.98 -21.48 19.01
N ALA A 203 -38.91 -21.83 17.72
CA ALA A 203 -39.72 -22.90 17.12
C ALA A 203 -39.38 -24.25 17.75
N HIS A 204 -38.09 -24.57 17.89
CA HIS A 204 -37.64 -25.84 18.48
C HIS A 204 -37.93 -25.95 19.98
N LYS A 205 -37.87 -24.84 20.74
CA LYS A 205 -38.26 -24.83 22.15
C LYS A 205 -39.74 -25.22 22.34
N LYS A 206 -40.62 -24.76 21.44
CA LYS A 206 -42.03 -25.09 21.48
C LYS A 206 -42.27 -26.58 21.12
N ALA A 207 -41.69 -27.04 20.02
CA ALA A 207 -41.81 -28.43 19.56
C ALA A 207 -41.21 -29.43 20.56
N ASN A 208 -40.10 -29.10 21.20
CA ASN A 208 -39.48 -29.95 22.22
C ASN A 208 -40.23 -29.97 23.55
N ALA A 209 -40.90 -28.86 23.92
CA ALA A 209 -41.78 -28.82 25.10
C ALA A 209 -43.00 -29.75 24.93
N GLU A 210 -43.57 -29.80 23.73
CA GLU A 210 -44.69 -30.69 23.39
C GLU A 210 -44.29 -32.17 23.41
N LYS A 211 -42.99 -32.47 23.15
CA LYS A 211 -42.42 -33.83 23.18
C LYS A 211 -41.77 -34.21 24.52
N GLY A 212 -41.80 -33.34 25.54
CA GLY A 212 -41.16 -33.58 26.83
C GLY A 212 -39.65 -33.53 26.84
N ILE A 213 -39.01 -33.04 25.75
CA ILE A 213 -37.55 -32.97 25.59
C ILE A 213 -37.02 -31.61 26.10
N ARG A 214 -36.11 -31.65 27.06
CA ARG A 214 -35.47 -30.43 27.58
C ARG A 214 -34.37 -29.93 26.62
N LYS A 215 -34.60 -28.77 25.98
CA LYS A 215 -33.61 -27.86 25.41
C LYS A 215 -32.85 -28.34 24.17
N GLY A 216 -33.46 -28.31 22.98
CA GLY A 216 -32.72 -28.19 21.73
C GLY A 216 -32.50 -26.72 21.37
N ARG A 217 -31.25 -26.26 21.12
CA ARG A 217 -30.94 -24.96 20.60
C ARG A 217 -29.72 -25.02 19.70
N VAL A 218 -29.58 -24.07 18.78
CA VAL A 218 -28.35 -23.76 18.03
C VAL A 218 -27.71 -22.58 18.71
N SER A 219 -26.40 -22.67 18.95
CA SER A 219 -25.59 -21.59 19.53
C SER A 219 -24.67 -21.01 18.46
N VAL A 220 -25.06 -19.87 17.93
CA VAL A 220 -24.25 -19.04 17.03
C VAL A 220 -24.14 -17.65 17.66
N SER A 221 -22.94 -17.14 17.64
CA SER A 221 -22.60 -15.85 18.21
C SER A 221 -21.76 -15.05 17.21
N SER A 222 -21.63 -13.76 17.48
CA SER A 222 -20.82 -12.87 16.67
C SER A 222 -19.83 -12.12 17.55
N THR A 223 -18.62 -11.93 17.05
CA THR A 223 -17.60 -11.09 17.67
C THR A 223 -17.31 -9.94 16.72
N LYS A 224 -17.36 -8.71 17.24
CA LYS A 224 -17.01 -7.50 16.50
C LYS A 224 -15.54 -7.53 16.18
N SER A 225 -15.16 -7.22 14.95
CA SER A 225 -13.81 -6.98 14.49
C SER A 225 -13.78 -5.79 13.54
N PHE A 226 -12.59 -5.36 13.18
CA PHE A 226 -12.40 -4.27 12.25
C PHE A 226 -11.72 -4.78 10.99
N GLN A 227 -12.12 -4.23 9.86
CA GLN A 227 -11.45 -4.45 8.58
C GLN A 227 -10.92 -3.11 8.10
N ARG A 228 -9.67 -3.10 7.65
CA ARG A 228 -9.10 -1.96 6.97
C ARG A 228 -9.44 -2.05 5.50
N ASP A 229 -10.02 -0.99 4.95
CA ASP A 229 -10.49 -0.91 3.57
C ASP A 229 -9.73 0.19 2.83
N TYR A 230 -9.27 -0.13 1.61
CA TYR A 230 -8.59 0.77 0.69
C TYR A 230 -9.44 0.91 -0.57
N PRO A 231 -10.30 1.94 -0.66
CA PRO A 231 -11.36 2.04 -1.68
C PRO A 231 -10.85 2.05 -3.11
N TYR A 232 -9.60 2.47 -3.32
CA TYR A 232 -8.99 2.61 -4.65
C TYR A 232 -8.07 1.43 -5.04
N GLY A 233 -8.07 0.33 -4.28
CA GLY A 233 -7.26 -0.86 -4.57
C GLY A 233 -5.76 -0.55 -4.62
N ALA A 234 -5.09 -0.87 -5.73
CA ALA A 234 -3.64 -0.71 -5.88
C ALA A 234 -3.13 0.75 -5.93
N PHE A 235 -4.04 1.72 -5.91
CA PHE A 235 -3.72 3.15 -5.92
C PHE A 235 -2.82 3.55 -4.75
N ALA A 236 -1.68 4.16 -5.05
CA ALA A 236 -0.66 4.58 -4.08
C ALA A 236 -0.26 3.48 -3.06
N ALA A 237 -0.40 2.20 -3.43
CA ALA A 237 -0.28 1.07 -2.51
C ALA A 237 1.04 1.04 -1.74
N SER A 238 2.16 1.32 -2.40
CA SER A 238 3.49 1.34 -1.77
C SER A 238 3.70 2.52 -0.81
N VAL A 239 2.87 3.57 -0.91
CA VAL A 239 2.84 4.73 0.00
C VAL A 239 1.92 4.45 1.17
N LEU A 240 0.66 4.09 0.90
CA LEU A 240 -0.32 3.78 1.94
C LEU A 240 0.12 2.59 2.79
N GLY A 241 0.58 1.53 2.14
CA GLY A 241 0.88 0.27 2.79
C GLY A 241 -0.39 -0.51 3.11
N PHE A 242 -0.30 -1.40 4.09
CA PHE A 242 -1.43 -2.23 4.52
C PHE A 242 -1.30 -2.65 5.99
N CYS A 243 -2.43 -3.11 6.56
CA CYS A 243 -2.48 -3.73 7.87
C CYS A 243 -2.53 -5.26 7.75
N ASP A 244 -2.00 -5.95 8.75
CA ASP A 244 -2.16 -7.40 8.88
C ASP A 244 -3.58 -7.77 9.35
N ALA A 245 -3.81 -9.08 9.54
CA ALA A 245 -5.11 -9.59 9.98
C ALA A 245 -5.52 -9.13 11.38
N ASP A 246 -4.57 -8.74 12.22
CA ASP A 246 -4.78 -8.24 13.57
C ASP A 246 -4.96 -6.71 13.61
N GLY A 247 -4.82 -6.04 12.46
CA GLY A 247 -5.00 -4.60 12.29
C GLY A 247 -3.75 -3.78 12.55
N TYR A 248 -2.56 -4.40 12.66
CA TYR A 248 -1.28 -3.68 12.80
C TYR A 248 -0.74 -3.26 11.44
N GLY A 249 -0.29 -2.02 11.34
CA GLY A 249 0.36 -1.49 10.14
C GLY A 249 1.67 -2.22 9.83
N THR A 250 1.74 -2.86 8.67
CA THR A 250 2.86 -3.71 8.27
C THR A 250 3.78 -3.02 7.27
N TYR A 251 3.24 -2.18 6.41
CA TYR A 251 3.97 -1.47 5.36
C TYR A 251 3.48 -0.03 5.20
N GLY A 252 4.24 0.81 4.47
CA GLY A 252 3.85 2.18 4.11
C GLY A 252 3.53 3.07 5.30
N LEU A 253 2.65 4.05 5.11
CA LEU A 253 2.16 4.98 6.15
C LEU A 253 1.47 4.26 7.29
N GLU A 254 0.76 3.16 7.00
CA GLU A 254 0.14 2.32 8.02
C GLU A 254 1.16 1.88 9.08
N LYS A 255 2.39 1.56 8.67
CA LYS A 255 3.50 1.20 9.56
C LYS A 255 4.17 2.41 10.20
N SER A 256 4.51 3.44 9.39
CA SER A 256 5.22 4.62 9.89
C SER A 256 4.44 5.35 10.97
N TYR A 257 3.12 5.40 10.82
CA TYR A 257 2.21 6.10 11.72
C TYR A 257 1.36 5.16 12.57
N GLU A 258 1.82 3.92 12.79
CA GLU A 258 1.10 2.93 13.61
C GLU A 258 0.65 3.50 14.94
N SER A 259 1.54 4.13 15.70
CA SER A 259 1.23 4.71 17.02
C SER A 259 0.21 5.85 16.97
N THR A 260 0.04 6.50 15.82
CA THR A 260 -0.92 7.58 15.60
C THR A 260 -2.27 7.02 15.17
N LEU A 261 -2.23 6.07 14.23
CA LEU A 261 -3.43 5.49 13.61
C LEU A 261 -4.15 4.47 14.51
N ALA A 262 -3.40 3.63 15.25
CA ALA A 262 -4.01 2.49 15.97
C ALA A 262 -4.86 2.91 17.18
N GLY A 263 -4.61 4.08 17.75
CA GLY A 263 -5.27 4.51 18.99
C GLY A 263 -4.85 3.69 20.21
N VAL A 264 -5.66 3.72 21.25
CA VAL A 264 -5.41 2.99 22.51
C VAL A 264 -6.65 2.19 22.87
N ASN A 265 -6.52 0.87 22.91
CA ASN A 265 -7.62 0.00 23.29
C ASN A 265 -8.08 0.28 24.73
N GLY A 266 -9.38 0.32 24.91
CA GLY A 266 -10.04 0.31 26.19
C GLY A 266 -10.20 -1.13 26.73
N ARG A 267 -10.72 -1.25 27.93
CA ARG A 267 -11.06 -2.55 28.53
C ARG A 267 -12.23 -2.46 29.49
N THR A 268 -13.02 -3.51 29.54
CA THR A 268 -14.07 -3.66 30.54
C THR A 268 -13.73 -4.84 31.45
N ILE A 269 -13.64 -4.58 32.73
CA ILE A 269 -13.44 -5.58 33.78
C ILE A 269 -14.80 -5.81 34.45
N THR A 270 -15.37 -7.00 34.29
CA THR A 270 -16.66 -7.37 34.86
C THR A 270 -16.60 -8.77 35.47
N LEU A 271 -17.62 -9.15 36.26
CA LEU A 271 -17.75 -10.50 36.76
C LEU A 271 -18.27 -11.43 35.67
N ARG A 272 -17.80 -12.67 35.66
CA ARG A 272 -18.32 -13.74 34.80
C ARG A 272 -19.00 -14.83 35.64
N ASN A 273 -20.04 -15.42 35.09
CA ASN A 273 -20.70 -16.59 35.68
C ASN A 273 -19.87 -17.87 35.44
N ALA A 274 -20.34 -19.00 36.07
CA ALA A 274 -19.69 -20.30 35.89
C ALA A 274 -19.65 -20.81 34.43
N TYR A 275 -20.35 -20.15 33.51
CA TYR A 275 -20.41 -20.46 32.09
C TYR A 275 -19.50 -19.49 31.26
N GLY A 276 -18.76 -18.61 31.92
CA GLY A 276 -17.86 -17.66 31.27
C GLY A 276 -18.54 -16.39 30.73
N ASN A 277 -19.83 -16.21 30.88
CA ASN A 277 -20.54 -15.03 30.38
C ASN A 277 -20.49 -13.90 31.40
N ALA A 278 -20.38 -12.64 30.90
CA ALA A 278 -20.44 -11.45 31.72
C ALA A 278 -21.76 -11.43 32.55
N ILE A 279 -21.63 -11.09 33.81
CA ILE A 279 -22.78 -10.80 34.69
C ILE A 279 -22.96 -9.29 34.67
N ALA A 280 -24.20 -8.81 34.51
CA ALA A 280 -24.49 -7.39 34.67
C ALA A 280 -24.14 -7.00 36.14
N ASP A 281 -23.06 -6.23 36.30
CA ASP A 281 -22.53 -5.80 37.59
C ASP A 281 -22.48 -4.28 37.61
N GLU A 282 -23.09 -3.67 38.62
CA GLU A 282 -23.02 -2.23 38.85
C GLU A 282 -21.58 -1.75 39.16
N ASN A 283 -20.66 -2.67 39.50
CA ASN A 283 -19.28 -2.39 39.76
C ASN A 283 -18.34 -2.67 38.56
N ALA A 284 -18.89 -2.93 37.38
CA ALA A 284 -18.06 -3.10 36.17
C ALA A 284 -17.23 -1.82 35.94
N THR A 285 -15.91 -1.98 35.83
CA THR A 285 -15.01 -0.87 35.55
C THR A 285 -14.72 -0.86 34.06
N THR A 286 -15.11 0.21 33.38
CA THR A 286 -14.83 0.41 31.94
C THR A 286 -13.79 1.52 31.79
N TYR A 287 -12.74 1.21 31.06
CA TYR A 287 -11.79 2.16 30.53
C TYR A 287 -12.11 2.32 29.04
N GLU A 288 -12.57 3.52 28.67
CA GLU A 288 -12.95 3.81 27.30
C GLU A 288 -11.75 3.66 26.34
N ALA A 289 -12.01 3.16 25.15
CA ALA A 289 -11.03 3.18 24.07
C ALA A 289 -10.79 4.63 23.60
N LYS A 290 -9.58 4.91 23.22
CA LYS A 290 -9.23 6.19 22.57
C LYS A 290 -8.90 5.88 21.11
N ASP A 291 -9.78 6.29 20.20
CA ASP A 291 -9.60 6.07 18.77
C ASP A 291 -8.32 6.74 18.24
N GLY A 292 -7.78 6.17 17.18
CA GLY A 292 -6.60 6.68 16.50
C GLY A 292 -6.86 8.03 15.85
N SER A 293 -5.79 8.78 15.61
CA SER A 293 -5.83 10.06 14.89
C SER A 293 -5.78 9.80 13.38
N ASN A 294 -6.35 10.70 12.60
CA ASN A 294 -6.37 10.61 11.15
C ASN A 294 -5.13 11.28 10.55
N LEU A 295 -4.73 10.81 9.37
CA LEU A 295 -3.69 11.45 8.54
C LEU A 295 -4.34 12.18 7.37
N VAL A 296 -3.89 13.40 7.13
CA VAL A 296 -4.17 14.15 5.90
C VAL A 296 -2.86 14.25 5.12
N LEU A 297 -2.84 13.69 3.94
CA LEU A 297 -1.65 13.60 3.11
C LEU A 297 -1.45 14.87 2.26
N SER A 298 -0.23 15.11 1.83
CA SER A 298 0.09 16.01 0.73
C SER A 298 -0.27 15.41 -0.65
N LEU A 299 -0.44 14.10 -0.70
CA LEU A 299 -0.83 13.36 -1.89
C LEU A 299 -2.21 13.78 -2.37
N ASP A 300 -2.35 14.02 -3.68
CA ASP A 300 -3.60 14.40 -4.35
C ASP A 300 -4.07 13.24 -5.23
N VAL A 301 -5.30 12.77 -5.03
CA VAL A 301 -5.89 11.65 -5.76
C VAL A 301 -5.87 11.86 -7.27
N ASN A 302 -6.16 13.09 -7.75
CA ASN A 302 -6.21 13.37 -9.17
C ASN A 302 -4.81 13.36 -9.80
N ILE A 303 -3.82 13.93 -9.10
CA ILE A 303 -2.42 13.92 -9.56
C ILE A 303 -1.87 12.50 -9.56
N GLN A 304 -2.13 11.74 -8.49
CA GLN A 304 -1.67 10.35 -8.37
C GLN A 304 -2.28 9.46 -9.46
N GLU A 305 -3.58 9.61 -9.78
CA GLU A 305 -4.24 8.87 -10.85
C GLU A 305 -3.60 9.14 -12.21
N VAL A 306 -3.37 10.42 -12.53
CA VAL A 306 -2.68 10.82 -13.76
C VAL A 306 -1.29 10.20 -13.84
N VAL A 307 -0.53 10.25 -12.75
CA VAL A 307 0.84 9.70 -12.68
C VAL A 307 0.83 8.19 -12.87
N GLU A 308 -0.04 7.46 -12.16
CA GLU A 308 -0.10 6.00 -12.27
C GLU A 308 -0.56 5.55 -13.66
N ARG A 309 -1.54 6.21 -14.22
CA ARG A 309 -2.04 5.92 -15.58
C ARG A 309 -0.94 6.04 -16.62
N TYR A 310 -0.23 7.17 -16.67
CA TYR A 310 0.83 7.36 -17.66
C TYR A 310 2.06 6.49 -17.38
N LEU A 311 2.38 6.21 -16.12
CA LEU A 311 3.44 5.27 -15.77
C LEU A 311 3.10 3.84 -16.23
N ASN A 312 1.87 3.36 -15.98
CA ASN A 312 1.43 2.04 -16.41
C ASN A 312 1.43 1.91 -17.95
N GLU A 313 0.96 2.95 -18.66
CA GLU A 313 1.01 3.00 -20.12
C GLU A 313 2.47 2.93 -20.62
N ALA A 314 3.38 3.69 -20.01
CA ALA A 314 4.79 3.70 -20.39
C ALA A 314 5.47 2.36 -20.15
N ILE A 315 5.20 1.70 -19.02
CA ILE A 315 5.73 0.36 -18.71
C ILE A 315 5.30 -0.65 -19.79
N ARG A 316 4.02 -0.69 -20.11
CA ARG A 316 3.50 -1.60 -21.14
C ARG A 316 4.05 -1.27 -22.52
N ALA A 317 4.04 0.02 -22.92
CA ALA A 317 4.49 0.47 -24.23
C ALA A 317 5.96 0.19 -24.50
N ASN A 318 6.78 0.16 -23.46
CA ASN A 318 8.22 0.04 -23.58
C ASN A 318 8.74 -1.29 -23.06
N ASN A 319 7.86 -2.24 -22.76
CA ASN A 319 8.22 -3.54 -22.20
C ASN A 319 9.30 -3.41 -21.10
N VAL A 320 8.95 -2.67 -20.03
CA VAL A 320 9.89 -2.41 -18.93
C VAL A 320 10.05 -3.69 -18.10
N GLU A 321 11.27 -4.22 -18.07
CA GLU A 321 11.55 -5.55 -17.49
C GLU A 321 11.94 -5.53 -16.02
N ASN A 322 12.21 -4.37 -15.42
CA ASN A 322 12.57 -4.31 -14.01
C ASN A 322 11.53 -3.52 -13.21
N ARG A 323 11.47 -2.21 -13.32
CA ARG A 323 10.58 -1.37 -12.49
C ARG A 323 10.25 -0.04 -13.17
N GLY A 324 9.13 0.52 -12.73
CA GLY A 324 8.76 1.90 -13.07
C GLY A 324 8.57 2.73 -11.80
N ALA A 325 8.98 3.98 -11.85
CA ALA A 325 8.75 4.92 -10.75
C ALA A 325 8.41 6.31 -11.28
N ALA A 326 7.51 7.00 -10.58
CA ALA A 326 7.20 8.40 -10.87
C ALA A 326 6.93 9.16 -9.57
N ILE A 327 7.37 10.41 -9.52
CA ILE A 327 7.21 11.29 -8.36
C ILE A 327 6.81 12.67 -8.86
N VAL A 328 5.78 13.24 -8.23
CA VAL A 328 5.45 14.67 -8.32
C VAL A 328 5.63 15.29 -6.94
N MET A 329 6.51 16.28 -6.83
CA MET A 329 6.90 16.86 -5.55
C MET A 329 6.92 18.38 -5.63
N ASN A 330 6.42 19.07 -4.62
CA ASN A 330 6.59 20.50 -4.47
C ASN A 330 8.05 20.82 -4.12
N VAL A 331 8.73 21.60 -4.97
CA VAL A 331 10.16 21.84 -4.82
C VAL A 331 10.52 22.74 -3.64
N LYS A 332 9.56 23.56 -3.16
CA LYS A 332 9.77 24.55 -2.09
C LYS A 332 9.51 23.94 -0.70
N THR A 333 8.55 23.02 -0.60
CA THR A 333 8.12 22.44 0.67
C THR A 333 8.60 21.02 0.91
N GLY A 334 8.86 20.25 -0.16
CA GLY A 334 9.13 18.83 -0.09
C GLY A 334 7.87 17.97 -0.04
N ALA A 335 6.68 18.55 -0.09
CA ALA A 335 5.41 17.85 -0.13
C ALA A 335 5.32 16.96 -1.38
N ILE A 336 5.05 15.67 -1.17
CA ILE A 336 4.90 14.69 -2.26
C ILE A 336 3.43 14.69 -2.67
N LEU A 337 3.15 15.20 -3.87
CA LEU A 337 1.80 15.28 -4.43
C LEU A 337 1.36 13.98 -5.09
N ALA A 338 2.32 13.21 -5.62
CA ALA A 338 2.11 11.87 -6.13
C ALA A 338 3.41 11.06 -6.07
N MET A 339 3.29 9.76 -5.78
CA MET A 339 4.41 8.83 -5.78
C MET A 339 3.91 7.44 -6.21
N ALA A 340 4.36 6.99 -7.37
CA ALA A 340 4.02 5.69 -7.94
C ALA A 340 5.27 4.81 -8.06
N SER A 341 5.12 3.53 -7.75
CA SER A 341 6.15 2.50 -7.81
C SER A 341 5.55 1.21 -8.34
N LYS A 342 6.10 0.68 -9.42
CA LYS A 342 5.61 -0.54 -10.09
C LYS A 342 6.73 -1.61 -10.18
N PRO A 343 6.40 -2.92 -10.09
CA PRO A 343 5.05 -3.45 -9.83
C PRO A 343 4.53 -3.06 -8.46
N ASP A 344 3.22 -3.03 -8.31
CA ASP A 344 2.49 -2.75 -7.08
C ASP A 344 1.55 -3.91 -6.71
N PHE A 345 0.71 -3.69 -5.70
CA PHE A 345 -0.20 -4.70 -5.14
C PHE A 345 -1.52 -4.04 -4.71
N ASP A 346 -2.55 -4.86 -4.47
CA ASP A 346 -3.78 -4.37 -3.82
C ASP A 346 -3.65 -4.47 -2.29
N PRO A 347 -3.67 -3.35 -1.53
CA PRO A 347 -3.62 -3.35 -0.07
C PRO A 347 -4.76 -4.12 0.59
N ASN A 348 -5.91 -4.31 -0.09
CA ASN A 348 -7.00 -5.15 0.41
C ASN A 348 -6.67 -6.65 0.34
N ASN A 349 -5.76 -7.04 -0.57
CA ASN A 349 -5.29 -8.41 -0.73
C ASN A 349 -3.77 -8.47 -0.94
N PRO A 350 -2.95 -8.01 0.02
CA PRO A 350 -1.51 -7.78 -0.18
C PRO A 350 -0.72 -9.07 -0.41
N LEU A 351 -1.30 -10.23 -0.11
CA LEU A 351 -0.64 -11.53 -0.30
C LEU A 351 -0.79 -12.06 -1.74
N ASP A 352 -1.69 -11.47 -2.53
CA ASP A 352 -1.89 -11.85 -3.92
C ASP A 352 -0.82 -11.19 -4.82
N TYR A 353 -0.09 -12.02 -5.52
CA TYR A 353 0.91 -11.62 -6.51
C TYR A 353 0.60 -12.18 -7.91
N SER A 354 -0.56 -12.79 -8.08
CA SER A 354 -0.94 -13.52 -9.30
C SER A 354 -0.87 -12.66 -10.57
N GLN A 355 -1.21 -11.38 -10.46
CA GLN A 355 -1.17 -10.44 -11.60
C GLN A 355 0.25 -10.10 -12.03
N ASN A 356 1.23 -10.21 -11.13
CA ASN A 356 2.62 -9.90 -11.38
C ASN A 356 3.49 -11.16 -11.47
N LEU A 357 2.91 -12.37 -11.37
CA LEU A 357 3.65 -13.62 -11.17
C LEU A 357 4.74 -13.84 -12.21
N THR A 358 4.43 -13.73 -13.50
CA THR A 358 5.40 -13.94 -14.58
C THR A 358 6.59 -13.00 -14.45
N TYR A 359 6.33 -11.73 -14.25
CA TYR A 359 7.35 -10.71 -14.06
C TYR A 359 8.21 -10.97 -12.80
N LEU A 360 7.57 -11.27 -11.67
CA LEU A 360 8.26 -11.50 -10.39
C LEU A 360 9.12 -12.76 -10.43
N ASP A 361 8.63 -13.80 -11.12
CA ASP A 361 9.33 -15.05 -11.30
C ASP A 361 10.59 -14.85 -12.17
N GLU A 362 10.46 -14.17 -13.30
CA GLU A 362 11.59 -13.82 -14.16
C GLU A 362 12.65 -12.99 -13.40
N LEU A 363 12.22 -12.01 -12.60
CA LEU A 363 13.13 -11.17 -11.83
C LEU A 363 13.89 -11.96 -10.77
N VAL A 364 13.22 -12.84 -10.02
CA VAL A 364 13.84 -13.69 -8.98
C VAL A 364 14.84 -14.65 -9.60
N HIS A 365 14.50 -15.25 -10.74
CA HIS A 365 15.38 -16.19 -11.45
C HIS A 365 16.55 -15.51 -12.19
N ALA A 366 16.42 -14.21 -12.54
CA ALA A 366 17.50 -13.45 -13.13
C ALA A 366 18.64 -13.14 -12.13
N GLU A 367 18.34 -13.14 -10.82
CA GLU A 367 19.32 -12.82 -9.77
C GLU A 367 19.42 -13.91 -8.68
N PRO A 368 19.85 -15.15 -9.06
CA PRO A 368 19.82 -16.31 -8.19
C PRO A 368 20.70 -16.17 -6.94
N GLU A 369 21.80 -15.43 -7.02
CA GLU A 369 22.67 -15.18 -5.85
C GLU A 369 22.02 -14.23 -4.84
N LEU A 370 21.26 -13.25 -5.32
CA LEU A 370 20.56 -12.30 -4.46
C LEU A 370 19.42 -12.97 -3.69
N TYR A 371 18.66 -13.80 -4.36
CA TYR A 371 17.48 -14.47 -3.78
C TYR A 371 17.77 -15.87 -3.22
N GLY A 372 18.99 -16.38 -3.42
CA GLY A 372 19.41 -17.68 -2.89
C GLY A 372 18.62 -18.87 -3.44
N ILE A 373 18.17 -18.78 -4.69
CA ILE A 373 17.31 -19.77 -5.36
C ILE A 373 18.08 -21.01 -5.83
N TYR A 374 18.75 -21.66 -4.89
CA TYR A 374 19.52 -22.86 -5.15
C TYR A 374 19.00 -24.03 -4.34
N GLN A 375 19.04 -25.22 -4.92
CA GLN A 375 18.69 -26.46 -4.26
C GLN A 375 19.50 -26.67 -2.98
N LYS A 376 18.83 -27.14 -1.92
CA LYS A 376 19.44 -27.44 -0.62
C LYS A 376 19.17 -28.88 -0.24
N ASP A 377 20.15 -29.52 0.42
CA ASP A 377 19.99 -30.82 1.03
C ASP A 377 19.13 -30.76 2.32
N GLU A 378 18.85 -31.89 2.93
CA GLU A 378 18.09 -32.03 4.17
C GLU A 378 18.72 -31.29 5.37
N ASN A 379 19.98 -30.90 5.28
CA ASN A 379 20.71 -30.16 6.31
C ASN A 379 20.81 -28.68 6.00
N GLY A 380 20.21 -28.23 4.86
CA GLY A 380 20.20 -26.83 4.43
C GLY A 380 21.46 -26.37 3.68
N ASN A 381 22.38 -27.26 3.30
CA ASN A 381 23.54 -26.93 2.49
C ASN A 381 23.17 -26.90 1.01
N TYR A 382 23.79 -25.99 0.25
CA TYR A 382 23.57 -25.92 -1.20
C TYR A 382 24.07 -27.18 -1.91
N ILE A 383 23.25 -27.73 -2.79
CA ILE A 383 23.62 -28.83 -3.70
C ILE A 383 24.44 -28.24 -4.84
N THR A 384 25.56 -28.86 -5.18
CA THR A 384 26.46 -28.40 -6.24
C THR A 384 26.62 -29.46 -7.34
N ASP A 385 26.89 -28.98 -8.56
CA ASP A 385 27.25 -29.82 -9.70
C ASP A 385 28.68 -30.42 -9.55
N GLU A 386 29.10 -31.24 -10.50
CA GLU A 386 30.43 -31.87 -10.51
C GLU A 386 31.61 -30.83 -10.57
N ARG A 387 31.31 -29.57 -10.93
CA ARG A 387 32.29 -28.47 -11.02
C ARG A 387 32.26 -27.59 -9.76
N GLY A 388 31.39 -27.89 -8.80
CA GLY A 388 31.22 -27.12 -7.58
C GLY A 388 30.31 -25.91 -7.70
N ASN A 389 29.57 -25.72 -8.80
CA ASN A 389 28.58 -24.65 -8.93
C ASN A 389 27.28 -25.04 -8.26
N LYS A 390 26.61 -24.11 -7.60
CA LYS A 390 25.28 -24.32 -7.00
C LYS A 390 24.27 -24.64 -8.09
N ILE A 391 23.37 -25.60 -7.83
CA ILE A 391 22.30 -26.01 -8.75
C ILE A 391 21.09 -25.14 -8.47
N LEU A 392 20.54 -24.48 -9.51
CA LEU A 392 19.31 -23.69 -9.42
C LEU A 392 18.13 -24.58 -9.02
N ASP A 393 17.22 -24.01 -8.24
CA ASP A 393 15.96 -24.62 -7.85
C ASP A 393 14.78 -23.88 -8.51
N PRO A 394 14.37 -24.27 -9.72
CA PRO A 394 13.31 -23.58 -10.45
C PRO A 394 11.90 -23.89 -9.90
N GLU A 395 11.76 -24.86 -8.99
CA GLU A 395 10.47 -25.30 -8.43
C GLU A 395 10.30 -24.92 -6.95
N GLY A 396 11.21 -24.10 -6.41
CA GLY A 396 11.15 -23.65 -5.03
C GLY A 396 9.95 -22.72 -4.76
N ASP A 397 9.49 -22.65 -3.49
CA ASP A 397 8.50 -21.64 -3.09
C ASP A 397 9.17 -20.28 -2.89
N TYR A 398 9.03 -19.38 -3.86
CA TYR A 398 9.57 -18.02 -3.85
C TYR A 398 8.51 -16.97 -3.52
N SER A 399 7.32 -17.37 -3.09
CA SER A 399 6.19 -16.49 -2.79
C SER A 399 6.54 -15.35 -1.81
N GLY A 400 7.45 -15.60 -0.88
CA GLY A 400 7.96 -14.60 0.06
C GLY A 400 8.72 -13.48 -0.65
N TYR A 401 9.59 -13.81 -1.61
CA TYR A 401 10.34 -12.83 -2.40
C TYR A 401 9.42 -12.04 -3.34
N TYR A 402 8.44 -12.71 -3.98
CA TYR A 402 7.48 -12.04 -4.86
C TYR A 402 6.70 -10.95 -4.11
N ARG A 403 6.22 -11.28 -2.90
CA ARG A 403 5.53 -10.31 -2.03
C ARG A 403 6.44 -9.16 -1.62
N ASP A 404 7.66 -9.48 -1.16
CA ASP A 404 8.61 -8.44 -0.74
C ASP A 404 8.96 -7.49 -1.88
N ILE A 405 9.16 -8.00 -3.11
CA ILE A 405 9.44 -7.17 -4.29
C ILE A 405 8.26 -6.24 -4.61
N GLN A 406 7.02 -6.74 -4.63
CA GLN A 406 5.87 -5.89 -4.97
C GLN A 406 5.51 -4.88 -3.88
N TRP A 407 5.75 -5.20 -2.60
CA TRP A 407 5.45 -4.28 -1.49
C TRP A 407 6.43 -3.11 -1.40
N LYS A 408 7.67 -3.27 -1.87
CA LYS A 408 8.69 -2.23 -1.78
C LYS A 408 8.31 -0.96 -2.53
N ASN A 409 8.47 0.17 -1.87
CA ASN A 409 8.45 1.46 -2.55
C ASN A 409 9.82 1.73 -3.19
N LYS A 410 9.96 1.38 -4.46
CA LYS A 410 11.22 1.41 -5.20
C LYS A 410 11.77 2.82 -5.40
N THR A 411 10.97 3.86 -5.11
CA THR A 411 11.43 5.26 -5.13
C THR A 411 12.39 5.59 -3.99
N ILE A 412 12.37 4.80 -2.90
CA ILE A 412 13.14 5.04 -1.66
C ILE A 412 13.98 3.84 -1.22
N THR A 413 13.65 2.62 -1.69
CA THR A 413 14.31 1.39 -1.23
C THR A 413 15.43 0.92 -2.15
N GLU A 414 15.38 1.30 -3.41
CA GLU A 414 16.27 0.75 -4.44
C GLU A 414 17.10 1.82 -5.12
N LEU A 415 18.36 1.48 -5.33
CA LEU A 415 19.34 2.36 -5.94
C LEU A 415 19.40 2.16 -7.46
N TYR A 416 19.80 3.22 -8.16
CA TYR A 416 20.12 3.20 -9.59
C TYR A 416 21.19 4.22 -9.90
N TYR A 417 21.88 4.08 -11.04
CA TYR A 417 22.79 5.11 -11.55
C TYR A 417 21.97 6.24 -12.16
N PRO A 418 22.04 7.50 -11.64
CA PRO A 418 21.20 8.60 -12.13
C PRO A 418 21.55 9.05 -13.56
N GLY A 419 22.72 8.73 -14.02
CA GLY A 419 23.17 9.09 -15.36
C GLY A 419 23.11 10.60 -15.60
N SER A 420 22.74 10.99 -16.81
CA SER A 420 22.78 12.39 -17.25
C SER A 420 21.84 13.34 -16.49
N VAL A 421 20.89 12.87 -15.71
CA VAL A 421 20.09 13.75 -14.82
C VAL A 421 21.02 14.39 -13.76
N PHE A 422 22.04 13.68 -13.30
CA PHE A 422 23.02 14.18 -12.33
C PHE A 422 23.85 15.36 -12.86
N LYS A 423 23.92 15.56 -14.18
CA LYS A 423 24.61 16.72 -14.77
C LYS A 423 24.06 18.07 -14.32
N VAL A 424 22.79 18.13 -13.90
CA VAL A 424 22.20 19.33 -13.28
C VAL A 424 22.95 19.65 -11.99
N ILE A 425 23.25 18.64 -11.18
CA ILE A 425 23.99 18.80 -9.92
C ILE A 425 25.44 19.17 -10.18
N THR A 426 26.10 18.54 -11.16
CA THR A 426 27.48 18.92 -11.54
C THR A 426 27.55 20.33 -12.11
N ALA A 427 26.54 20.78 -12.86
CA ALA A 427 26.44 22.18 -13.31
C ALA A 427 26.26 23.14 -12.11
N ALA A 428 25.41 22.80 -11.14
CA ALA A 428 25.21 23.58 -9.93
C ALA A 428 26.49 23.72 -9.11
N MET A 429 27.26 22.63 -8.93
CA MET A 429 28.58 22.63 -8.28
C MET A 429 29.54 23.60 -8.99
N GLY A 430 29.60 23.52 -10.32
CA GLY A 430 30.50 24.36 -11.12
C GLY A 430 30.17 25.83 -11.09
N LEU A 431 28.85 26.16 -11.12
CA LEU A 431 28.36 27.54 -11.08
C LEU A 431 28.58 28.15 -9.69
N ASP A 432 28.17 27.46 -8.65
CA ASP A 432 28.19 27.98 -7.27
C ASP A 432 29.64 28.15 -6.78
N SER A 433 30.51 27.21 -7.09
CA SER A 433 31.95 27.27 -6.74
C SER A 433 32.77 28.23 -7.58
N GLY A 434 32.20 28.87 -8.60
CA GLY A 434 32.88 29.79 -9.51
C GLY A 434 33.81 29.09 -10.53
N HIS A 435 33.82 27.73 -10.60
CA HIS A 435 34.63 27.00 -11.60
C HIS A 435 34.02 27.02 -13.00
N ALA A 436 32.74 27.43 -13.12
CA ALA A 436 32.07 27.71 -14.38
C ALA A 436 31.16 28.93 -14.26
N THR A 437 30.85 29.50 -15.40
CA THR A 437 29.77 30.49 -15.62
C THR A 437 28.92 30.01 -16.79
N LEU A 438 27.77 30.62 -17.05
CA LEU A 438 26.95 30.30 -18.23
C LEU A 438 27.74 30.41 -19.54
N ASN A 439 28.75 31.27 -19.59
CA ASN A 439 29.62 31.52 -20.77
C ASN A 439 30.87 30.62 -20.82
N THR A 440 31.12 29.81 -19.81
CA THR A 440 32.29 28.91 -19.81
C THR A 440 32.19 27.90 -20.93
N THR A 441 33.17 28.00 -21.87
CA THR A 441 33.25 27.10 -23.03
C THR A 441 34.28 25.99 -22.83
N LEU A 442 33.91 24.75 -23.21
CA LEU A 442 34.78 23.60 -23.25
C LEU A 442 34.62 22.87 -24.59
N ASN A 443 35.65 22.15 -25.02
CA ASN A 443 35.63 21.44 -26.29
C ASN A 443 35.30 19.94 -26.10
N CYS A 444 34.37 19.45 -26.89
CA CYS A 444 34.00 18.04 -26.97
C CYS A 444 34.44 17.47 -28.34
N SER A 445 35.45 16.65 -28.34
CA SER A 445 35.94 15.92 -29.52
C SER A 445 35.21 14.59 -29.79
N GLY A 446 34.16 14.28 -29.00
CA GLY A 446 33.44 13.00 -29.09
C GLY A 446 34.04 11.89 -28.22
N ALA A 447 35.30 11.99 -27.85
CA ALA A 447 36.02 11.09 -26.94
C ALA A 447 36.99 11.87 -26.04
N TYR A 448 37.25 11.35 -24.84
CA TYR A 448 38.19 11.94 -23.87
C TYR A 448 38.83 10.83 -23.04
N THR A 449 40.13 10.78 -23.01
CA THR A 449 40.90 9.72 -22.32
C THR A 449 41.51 10.23 -21.04
N ILE A 450 41.29 9.52 -19.94
CA ILE A 450 41.84 9.81 -18.61
C ILE A 450 42.47 8.52 -18.09
N ALA A 451 43.73 8.53 -17.70
CA ALA A 451 44.39 7.37 -17.06
C ALA A 451 44.14 6.02 -17.78
N LYS A 452 44.20 5.99 -19.10
CA LYS A 452 43.94 4.82 -19.99
C LYS A 452 42.44 4.45 -20.16
N GLN A 453 41.50 5.13 -19.49
CA GLN A 453 40.05 4.94 -19.71
C GLN A 453 39.57 5.97 -20.73
N THR A 454 38.91 5.54 -21.78
CA THR A 454 38.32 6.44 -22.78
C THR A 454 36.82 6.54 -22.57
N TYR A 455 36.33 7.74 -22.40
CA TYR A 455 34.94 8.11 -22.28
C TYR A 455 34.44 8.66 -23.62
N HIS A 456 33.18 8.39 -23.92
CA HIS A 456 32.50 8.83 -25.13
C HIS A 456 31.26 9.63 -24.84
N CYS A 457 30.92 10.55 -25.71
CA CYS A 457 29.56 11.10 -25.79
C CYS A 457 28.61 10.10 -26.42
N ALA A 458 27.29 10.27 -26.18
CA ALA A 458 26.24 9.45 -26.78
C ALA A 458 26.42 9.40 -28.32
N GLY A 459 26.34 8.21 -28.89
CA GLY A 459 26.58 8.00 -30.33
C GLY A 459 27.99 8.33 -30.79
N LYS A 460 28.96 8.51 -29.87
CA LYS A 460 30.34 8.93 -30.16
C LYS A 460 30.46 10.26 -30.95
N LYS A 461 29.44 11.12 -30.85
CA LYS A 461 29.32 12.40 -31.57
C LYS A 461 30.21 13.48 -30.93
N ALA A 462 31.01 14.16 -31.74
CA ALA A 462 31.72 15.38 -31.34
C ALA A 462 30.74 16.58 -31.34
N HIS A 463 30.67 17.32 -30.22
CA HIS A 463 29.85 18.53 -30.12
C HIS A 463 30.63 19.83 -30.37
N GLY A 464 31.96 19.76 -30.49
CA GLY A 464 32.82 20.93 -30.64
C GLY A 464 32.88 21.80 -29.38
N VAL A 465 33.18 23.08 -29.59
CA VAL A 465 33.20 24.07 -28.49
C VAL A 465 31.77 24.48 -28.17
N GLN A 466 31.40 24.31 -26.91
CA GLN A 466 30.04 24.63 -26.42
C GLN A 466 30.10 25.23 -25.01
N ASN A 467 29.12 26.06 -24.68
CA ASN A 467 28.93 26.60 -23.32
C ASN A 467 28.14 25.61 -22.44
N LEU A 468 27.96 25.95 -21.18
CA LEU A 468 27.27 25.08 -20.18
C LEU A 468 25.85 24.76 -20.60
N ALA A 469 25.08 25.72 -21.10
CA ALA A 469 23.68 25.50 -21.51
C ALA A 469 23.60 24.53 -22.71
N MET A 470 24.42 24.73 -23.73
CA MET A 470 24.51 23.80 -24.87
C MET A 470 25.00 22.42 -24.45
N ALA A 471 25.93 22.34 -23.50
CA ALA A 471 26.43 21.07 -23.00
C ALA A 471 25.39 20.28 -22.23
N LEU A 472 24.52 20.94 -21.43
CA LEU A 472 23.40 20.32 -20.75
C LEU A 472 22.38 19.83 -21.77
N ARG A 473 21.97 20.66 -22.73
CA ARG A 473 21.02 20.33 -23.80
C ARG A 473 21.53 19.16 -24.68
N ASN A 474 22.79 19.13 -25.03
CA ASN A 474 23.40 18.05 -25.80
C ASN A 474 23.74 16.83 -24.92
N SER A 475 23.49 16.89 -23.63
CA SER A 475 23.87 15.87 -22.65
C SER A 475 25.34 15.43 -22.79
N CYS A 476 26.24 16.36 -22.96
CA CYS A 476 27.62 16.13 -23.35
C CYS A 476 28.48 15.57 -22.20
N ASN A 477 28.82 14.29 -22.22
CA ASN A 477 29.62 13.66 -21.17
C ASN A 477 30.99 14.35 -21.04
N ILE A 478 31.65 14.64 -22.18
CA ILE A 478 33.01 15.20 -22.19
C ILE A 478 33.09 16.59 -21.54
N TYR A 479 32.07 17.43 -21.76
CA TYR A 479 31.98 18.73 -21.08
C TYR A 479 31.90 18.56 -19.55
N PHE A 480 31.03 17.69 -19.10
CA PHE A 480 30.80 17.48 -17.65
C PHE A 480 31.98 16.78 -16.97
N ILE A 481 32.68 15.86 -17.65
CA ILE A 481 33.95 15.33 -17.17
C ILE A 481 34.99 16.46 -16.95
N GLN A 482 35.19 17.34 -17.95
CA GLN A 482 36.11 18.46 -17.81
C GLN A 482 35.67 19.43 -16.71
N LEU A 483 34.36 19.68 -16.55
CA LEU A 483 33.83 20.50 -15.47
C LEU A 483 34.09 19.87 -14.10
N GLY A 484 33.81 18.58 -13.93
CA GLY A 484 34.09 17.85 -12.69
C GLY A 484 35.58 17.88 -12.32
N GLN A 485 36.48 17.75 -13.32
CA GLN A 485 37.92 17.90 -13.09
C GLN A 485 38.31 19.31 -12.64
N ARG A 486 37.65 20.36 -13.14
CA ARG A 486 37.88 21.74 -12.69
C ARG A 486 37.42 21.96 -11.25
N VAL A 487 36.27 21.40 -10.86
CA VAL A 487 35.77 21.43 -9.48
C VAL A 487 36.70 20.66 -8.54
N GLY A 488 37.24 19.53 -8.98
CA GLY A 488 38.14 18.68 -8.21
C GLY A 488 37.43 17.77 -7.20
N SER A 489 38.12 16.71 -6.81
CA SER A 489 37.52 15.61 -6.02
C SER A 489 36.97 16.00 -4.66
N SER A 490 37.72 16.86 -3.93
CA SER A 490 37.32 17.28 -2.58
C SER A 490 36.03 18.10 -2.62
N LEU A 491 36.02 19.16 -3.42
CA LEU A 491 34.87 20.07 -3.52
C LEU A 491 33.66 19.38 -4.19
N PHE A 492 33.87 18.47 -5.14
CA PHE A 492 32.83 17.65 -5.72
C PHE A 492 32.15 16.79 -4.65
N TYR A 493 32.95 16.15 -3.76
CA TYR A 493 32.40 15.35 -2.68
C TYR A 493 31.66 16.21 -1.65
N ASP A 494 32.17 17.39 -1.30
CA ASP A 494 31.53 18.32 -0.36
C ASP A 494 30.12 18.71 -0.85
N TYR A 495 29.99 19.03 -2.15
CA TYR A 495 28.68 19.29 -2.75
C TYR A 495 27.80 18.03 -2.85
N PHE A 496 28.38 16.88 -3.17
CA PHE A 496 27.65 15.60 -3.22
C PHE A 496 27.00 15.29 -1.85
N ASP A 497 27.76 15.48 -0.79
CA ASP A 497 27.26 15.37 0.59
C ASP A 497 26.21 16.44 0.90
N ALA A 498 26.50 17.70 0.57
CA ALA A 498 25.59 18.83 0.81
C ALA A 498 24.23 18.64 0.13
N PHE A 499 24.17 18.08 -1.09
CA PHE A 499 22.93 17.74 -1.80
C PHE A 499 22.19 16.53 -1.22
N GLY A 500 22.73 15.87 -0.19
CA GLY A 500 22.06 14.80 0.57
C GLY A 500 22.21 13.40 -0.01
N PHE A 501 23.18 13.17 -0.91
CA PHE A 501 23.39 11.85 -1.51
C PHE A 501 24.12 10.85 -0.61
N THR A 502 24.67 11.30 0.53
CA THR A 502 25.37 10.46 1.50
C THR A 502 24.48 10.03 2.66
N GLU A 503 23.23 10.49 2.71
CA GLU A 503 22.29 10.27 3.79
C GLU A 503 20.88 10.01 3.28
N ARG A 504 20.01 9.52 4.16
CA ARG A 504 18.57 9.39 3.88
C ARG A 504 17.93 10.74 3.63
N THR A 505 16.89 10.76 2.79
CA THR A 505 16.11 11.98 2.57
C THR A 505 15.32 12.37 3.81
N GLY A 506 15.00 11.39 4.67
CA GLY A 506 14.21 11.59 5.88
C GLY A 506 12.69 11.64 5.60
N VAL A 507 12.27 11.10 4.47
CA VAL A 507 10.83 10.95 4.17
C VAL A 507 10.13 10.14 5.25
N ASP A 508 8.90 10.49 5.54
CA ASP A 508 8.06 9.88 6.58
C ASP A 508 7.50 8.50 6.20
N LEU A 509 8.13 7.83 5.24
CA LEU A 509 7.84 6.46 4.83
C LEU A 509 8.85 5.46 5.44
N PRO A 510 8.43 4.22 5.72
CA PRO A 510 9.33 3.22 6.29
C PRO A 510 10.26 2.63 5.22
N ASN A 511 11.33 1.98 5.69
CA ASN A 511 12.25 1.20 4.87
C ASN A 511 13.04 2.02 3.83
N GLU A 512 13.14 3.35 3.97
CA GLU A 512 14.10 4.10 3.17
C GLU A 512 15.49 3.49 3.34
N THR A 513 16.18 3.18 2.21
CA THR A 513 17.47 2.50 2.25
C THR A 513 18.51 3.33 3.00
N ASN A 514 19.33 2.66 3.78
CA ASN A 514 20.55 3.24 4.38
C ASN A 514 21.80 2.77 3.65
N PHE A 515 21.66 1.94 2.64
CA PHE A 515 22.76 1.53 1.79
C PHE A 515 23.02 2.63 0.75
N MET A 516 24.25 3.13 0.70
CA MET A 516 24.68 4.18 -0.21
C MET A 516 25.89 3.67 -0.98
N GLN A 517 25.87 3.83 -2.29
CA GLN A 517 26.97 3.43 -3.16
C GLN A 517 27.60 4.66 -3.82
N TYR A 518 28.70 5.13 -3.29
CA TYR A 518 29.45 6.27 -3.82
C TYR A 518 30.93 6.19 -3.42
N TYR A 519 31.74 7.03 -4.03
CA TYR A 519 33.15 7.19 -3.67
C TYR A 519 33.32 8.41 -2.75
N ASN A 520 33.94 8.24 -1.58
CA ASN A 520 34.28 9.37 -0.72
C ASN A 520 35.43 10.21 -1.32
N ALA A 521 35.71 11.38 -0.73
CA ALA A 521 36.70 12.30 -1.27
C ALA A 521 38.08 11.67 -1.52
N SER A 522 38.52 10.75 -0.65
CA SER A 522 39.83 10.06 -0.79
C SER A 522 39.84 8.96 -1.87
N GLN A 523 38.67 8.45 -2.23
CA GLN A 523 38.47 7.41 -3.24
C GLN A 523 38.20 7.99 -4.65
N LEU A 524 37.80 9.27 -4.73
CA LEU A 524 37.54 9.98 -5.99
C LEU A 524 38.85 10.30 -6.74
N GLY A 525 39.48 9.25 -7.33
CA GLY A 525 40.55 9.45 -8.27
C GLY A 525 40.04 10.05 -9.59
N GLU A 526 40.92 10.31 -10.53
CA GLU A 526 40.60 10.97 -11.81
C GLU A 526 39.50 10.22 -12.60
N VAL A 527 39.56 8.89 -12.61
CA VAL A 527 38.58 8.01 -13.31
C VAL A 527 37.22 8.01 -12.61
N GLN A 528 37.21 7.88 -11.28
CA GLN A 528 36.00 7.90 -10.49
C GLN A 528 35.31 9.26 -10.58
N LEU A 529 36.04 10.36 -10.44
CA LEU A 529 35.53 11.72 -10.58
C LEU A 529 34.94 11.96 -11.97
N ALA A 530 35.63 11.51 -13.03
CA ALA A 530 35.16 11.62 -14.40
C ALA A 530 33.80 10.91 -14.58
N SER A 531 33.69 9.67 -14.08
CA SER A 531 32.43 8.91 -14.16
C SER A 531 31.33 9.52 -13.28
N SER A 532 31.69 10.02 -12.09
CA SER A 532 30.74 10.68 -11.17
C SER A 532 30.18 11.97 -11.76
N ALA A 533 30.96 12.74 -12.48
CA ALA A 533 30.55 14.03 -13.05
C ALA A 533 29.39 13.93 -14.05
N PHE A 534 29.10 12.74 -14.60
CA PHE A 534 27.93 12.52 -15.45
C PHE A 534 27.00 11.40 -14.94
N GLY A 535 27.14 11.02 -13.64
CA GLY A 535 26.17 10.19 -12.93
C GLY A 535 26.31 8.68 -13.10
N GLN A 536 27.55 8.15 -13.39
CA GLN A 536 27.79 6.72 -13.66
C GLN A 536 28.65 6.01 -12.61
N ALA A 537 29.00 6.66 -11.52
CA ALA A 537 29.85 6.07 -10.49
C ALA A 537 29.28 6.16 -9.07
N MET A 538 28.02 6.50 -8.96
CA MET A 538 27.26 6.44 -7.73
C MET A 538 25.87 5.85 -8.02
N ALA A 539 25.33 5.11 -7.07
CA ALA A 539 23.95 4.65 -7.10
C ALA A 539 23.15 5.35 -5.99
N VAL A 540 22.01 5.90 -6.34
CA VAL A 540 21.15 6.74 -5.50
C VAL A 540 19.68 6.36 -5.70
N THR A 541 18.80 6.74 -4.76
CA THR A 541 17.36 6.52 -4.94
C THR A 541 16.73 7.58 -5.85
N PRO A 542 15.61 7.26 -6.52
CA PRO A 542 14.82 8.25 -7.25
C PRO A 542 14.45 9.48 -6.41
N LEU A 543 14.08 9.29 -5.14
CA LEU A 543 13.70 10.40 -4.26
C LEU A 543 14.90 11.29 -3.91
N GLN A 544 16.11 10.75 -3.70
CA GLN A 544 17.32 11.55 -3.53
C GLN A 544 17.58 12.45 -4.74
N VAL A 545 17.38 11.93 -5.96
CA VAL A 545 17.51 12.74 -7.18
C VAL A 545 16.48 13.87 -7.21
N CYS A 546 15.22 13.57 -6.85
CA CYS A 546 14.16 14.58 -6.78
C CYS A 546 14.49 15.69 -5.78
N THR A 547 14.93 15.35 -4.57
CA THR A 547 15.29 16.35 -3.54
C THR A 547 16.50 17.19 -3.94
N ALA A 548 17.50 16.58 -4.55
CA ALA A 548 18.69 17.28 -5.03
C ALA A 548 18.38 18.25 -6.18
N ILE A 549 17.56 17.83 -7.17
CA ILE A 549 17.15 18.71 -8.27
C ILE A 549 16.25 19.84 -7.71
N SER A 550 15.35 19.53 -6.78
CA SER A 550 14.54 20.56 -6.12
C SER A 550 15.42 21.61 -5.44
N ALA A 551 16.45 21.18 -4.71
CA ALA A 551 17.44 22.11 -4.13
C ALA A 551 18.19 22.93 -5.19
N ALA A 552 18.50 22.34 -6.34
CA ALA A 552 19.18 23.04 -7.42
C ALA A 552 18.33 24.17 -8.04
N VAL A 553 17.00 24.15 -7.92
CA VAL A 553 16.10 25.07 -8.60
C VAL A 553 15.24 25.96 -7.69
N ASN A 554 15.21 25.72 -6.38
CA ASN A 554 14.37 26.43 -5.42
C ASN A 554 15.08 27.53 -4.62
N GLY A 555 16.23 28.02 -5.09
CA GLY A 555 17.08 28.97 -4.37
C GLY A 555 18.22 28.30 -3.60
N GLY A 556 18.45 27.02 -3.80
CA GLY A 556 19.55 26.26 -3.19
C GLY A 556 19.16 25.52 -1.90
N TYR A 557 17.90 25.41 -1.54
CA TYR A 557 17.47 24.85 -0.26
C TYR A 557 17.15 23.36 -0.37
N LEU A 558 17.90 22.53 0.35
CA LEU A 558 17.57 21.11 0.51
C LEU A 558 16.46 20.94 1.53
N VAL A 559 15.31 20.43 1.08
CA VAL A 559 14.11 20.21 1.93
C VAL A 559 13.96 18.73 2.25
N THR A 560 13.35 18.43 3.41
CA THR A 560 12.93 17.07 3.74
C THR A 560 11.63 16.74 3.02
N PRO A 561 11.58 15.69 2.19
CA PRO A 561 10.33 15.26 1.56
C PRO A 561 9.38 14.65 2.60
N HIS A 562 8.08 14.82 2.40
CA HIS A 562 7.05 14.25 3.27
C HIS A 562 5.78 13.93 2.48
N VAL A 563 5.01 12.98 3.02
CA VAL A 563 3.73 12.55 2.45
C VAL A 563 2.57 12.97 3.36
N VAL A 564 2.80 13.12 4.67
CA VAL A 564 1.77 13.56 5.61
C VAL A 564 1.89 15.05 5.86
N ASP A 565 0.83 15.79 5.59
CA ASP A 565 0.75 17.23 5.88
C ASP A 565 0.24 17.52 7.30
N LYS A 566 -0.78 16.76 7.74
CA LYS A 566 -1.45 17.01 9.01
C LYS A 566 -1.87 15.71 9.69
N ILE A 567 -1.91 15.79 11.02
CA ILE A 567 -2.56 14.80 11.87
C ILE A 567 -3.79 15.48 12.48
N THR A 568 -4.96 14.85 12.37
CA THR A 568 -6.22 15.38 12.90
C THR A 568 -6.86 14.42 13.89
N ASP A 569 -7.72 14.91 14.78
CA ASP A 569 -8.58 14.08 15.59
C ASP A 569 -9.78 13.56 14.76
N GLN A 570 -10.64 12.75 15.38
CA GLN A 570 -11.82 12.18 14.75
C GLN A 570 -12.87 13.24 14.33
N ASN A 571 -12.76 14.49 14.82
CA ASN A 571 -13.64 15.60 14.48
C ASN A 571 -13.04 16.50 13.39
N GLY A 572 -11.84 16.17 12.89
CA GLY A 572 -11.13 16.96 11.89
C GLY A 572 -10.32 18.12 12.47
N ASN A 573 -10.21 18.27 13.81
CA ASN A 573 -9.35 19.29 14.39
C ASN A 573 -7.90 18.92 14.23
N VAL A 574 -7.07 19.87 13.80
CA VAL A 574 -5.64 19.65 13.60
C VAL A 574 -4.94 19.48 14.95
N ILE A 575 -4.28 18.34 15.14
CA ILE A 575 -3.44 18.03 16.29
C ILE A 575 -2.00 18.46 16.03
N GLN A 576 -1.54 18.22 14.80
CA GLN A 576 -0.17 18.52 14.37
C GLN A 576 -0.16 18.87 12.88
N GLU A 577 0.57 19.91 12.50
CA GLU A 577 0.94 20.21 11.12
C GLU A 577 2.40 19.82 10.88
N ILE A 578 2.64 19.17 9.74
CA ILE A 578 3.97 18.79 9.27
C ILE A 578 4.33 19.77 8.16
N GLY A 579 5.00 20.84 8.54
CA GLY A 579 5.38 21.89 7.59
C GLY A 579 6.67 21.58 6.83
N SER A 580 7.01 22.48 5.91
CA SER A 580 8.29 22.42 5.20
C SER A 580 9.48 22.43 6.18
N ASN A 581 10.38 21.49 6.01
CA ASN A 581 11.60 21.39 6.79
C ASN A 581 12.83 21.59 5.88
N ILE A 582 13.42 22.79 5.95
CA ILE A 582 14.67 23.10 5.24
C ILE A 582 15.82 22.56 6.05
N ARG A 583 16.56 21.60 5.48
CA ARG A 583 17.73 20.98 6.12
C ARG A 583 18.94 21.91 6.07
N ARG A 584 19.22 22.51 4.90
CA ARG A 584 20.35 23.44 4.65
C ARG A 584 20.20 24.15 3.32
N GLN A 585 20.96 25.22 3.11
CA GLN A 585 21.18 25.79 1.78
C GLN A 585 22.47 25.16 1.20
N VAL A 586 22.37 24.60 0.00
CA VAL A 586 23.44 23.85 -0.68
C VAL A 586 24.22 24.72 -1.66
N ILE A 587 23.50 25.56 -2.40
CA ILE A 587 24.05 26.49 -3.40
C ILE A 587 23.43 27.88 -3.22
N SER A 588 24.04 28.87 -3.79
CA SER A 588 23.53 30.25 -3.82
C SER A 588 22.27 30.35 -4.70
N GLU A 589 21.44 31.34 -4.42
CA GLU A 589 20.26 31.67 -5.23
C GLU A 589 20.65 31.98 -6.69
N SER A 590 21.76 32.70 -6.89
CA SER A 590 22.27 33.02 -8.24
C SER A 590 22.68 31.78 -9.04
N ALA A 591 23.27 30.76 -8.39
CA ALA A 591 23.55 29.47 -9.04
C ALA A 591 22.26 28.74 -9.39
N SER A 592 21.28 28.76 -8.48
CA SER A 592 19.95 28.18 -8.71
C SER A 592 19.24 28.86 -9.89
N ASP A 593 19.28 30.19 -9.99
CA ASP A 593 18.71 30.91 -11.13
C ASP A 593 19.34 30.51 -12.45
N ALA A 594 20.68 30.37 -12.48
CA ALA A 594 21.39 29.91 -13.66
C ALA A 594 21.01 28.46 -14.04
N ILE A 595 20.80 27.59 -13.06
CA ILE A 595 20.33 26.21 -13.31
C ILE A 595 18.93 26.19 -13.92
N ARG A 596 18.00 27.00 -13.42
CA ARG A 596 16.65 27.13 -14.00
C ARG A 596 16.73 27.52 -15.48
N GLN A 597 17.54 28.52 -15.81
CA GLN A 597 17.71 28.99 -17.20
C GLN A 597 18.24 27.88 -18.13
N ILE A 598 19.26 27.13 -17.71
CA ILE A 598 19.83 26.09 -18.58
C ILE A 598 18.95 24.84 -18.69
N MET A 599 18.15 24.53 -17.65
CA MET A 599 17.15 23.45 -17.71
C MET A 599 15.99 23.83 -18.62
N GLU A 600 15.54 25.11 -18.58
CA GLU A 600 14.50 25.59 -19.50
C GLU A 600 14.99 25.51 -20.95
N TYR A 601 16.24 25.89 -21.21
CA TYR A 601 16.84 25.82 -22.56
C TYR A 601 16.86 24.39 -23.15
N GLU A 602 16.87 23.33 -22.31
CA GLU A 602 16.80 21.93 -22.78
C GLU A 602 15.43 21.59 -23.36
N VAL A 603 14.34 22.20 -22.86
CA VAL A 603 12.94 21.87 -23.23
C VAL A 603 12.31 22.91 -24.16
N ALA A 604 12.83 24.15 -24.19
CA ALA A 604 12.15 25.39 -24.58
C ALA A 604 11.49 25.46 -25.96
N ASP A 605 11.84 24.63 -26.94
CA ASP A 605 11.28 24.78 -28.28
C ASP A 605 10.59 23.54 -28.85
N GLY A 606 10.55 22.45 -28.08
CA GLY A 606 9.85 21.22 -28.49
C GLY A 606 10.43 20.52 -29.73
N THR A 607 11.36 21.14 -30.44
CA THR A 607 11.75 20.71 -31.77
C THR A 607 13.03 19.87 -31.83
N GLN A 608 13.99 20.11 -30.96
CA GLN A 608 15.27 19.40 -30.96
C GLN A 608 15.94 19.38 -29.60
N GLY A 609 16.55 18.27 -29.22
CA GLY A 609 17.26 18.10 -27.98
C GLY A 609 16.65 17.04 -27.06
N GLY A 610 17.37 16.67 -26.01
CA GLY A 610 16.96 15.58 -25.12
C GLY A 610 15.65 15.79 -24.36
N GLY A 611 15.27 17.05 -24.10
CA GLY A 611 14.09 17.43 -23.32
C GLY A 611 12.87 17.89 -24.12
N GLY A 612 13.01 18.16 -25.42
CA GLY A 612 11.96 18.77 -26.23
C GLY A 612 10.63 18.00 -26.26
N ARG A 613 10.66 16.68 -26.00
CA ARG A 613 9.44 15.85 -25.91
C ARG A 613 8.67 15.98 -24.60
N ALA A 614 9.24 16.65 -23.61
CA ALA A 614 8.52 17.02 -22.39
C ALA A 614 7.88 18.42 -22.50
N TYR A 615 8.05 19.09 -23.63
CA TYR A 615 7.45 20.41 -23.85
C TYR A 615 5.92 20.33 -23.88
N VAL A 616 5.29 21.23 -23.13
CA VAL A 616 3.84 21.44 -23.14
C VAL A 616 3.61 22.91 -23.49
N ALA A 617 2.82 23.14 -24.56
CA ALA A 617 2.54 24.51 -25.03
C ALA A 617 1.87 25.33 -23.91
N GLY A 618 2.30 26.57 -23.75
CA GLY A 618 1.80 27.48 -22.74
C GLY A 618 2.47 27.41 -21.38
N TYR A 619 3.39 26.46 -21.17
CA TYR A 619 4.11 26.34 -19.90
C TYR A 619 5.64 26.46 -20.09
N ARG A 620 6.26 27.15 -19.15
CA ARG A 620 7.72 27.22 -19.07
C ARG A 620 8.21 26.01 -18.31
N ILE A 621 8.85 25.06 -18.98
CA ILE A 621 9.31 23.80 -18.42
C ILE A 621 10.83 23.75 -18.51
N GLY A 622 11.48 23.52 -17.36
CA GLY A 622 12.89 23.14 -17.32
C GLY A 622 13.01 21.61 -17.18
N GLY A 623 13.96 20.98 -17.86
CA GLY A 623 14.06 19.53 -17.75
C GLY A 623 15.46 18.98 -17.99
N LYS A 624 15.63 17.68 -17.68
CA LYS A 624 16.83 16.91 -18.00
C LYS A 624 16.53 15.42 -18.18
N SER A 625 16.97 14.90 -19.30
CA SER A 625 16.94 13.48 -19.61
C SER A 625 18.13 12.72 -19.01
N GLY A 626 17.90 11.48 -18.55
CA GLY A 626 18.91 10.59 -18.00
C GLY A 626 18.81 9.18 -18.57
N THR A 627 19.77 8.78 -19.40
CA THR A 627 19.99 7.40 -19.79
C THR A 627 21.25 6.89 -19.09
N SER A 628 21.13 5.84 -18.29
CA SER A 628 22.25 5.24 -17.57
C SER A 628 22.38 3.76 -17.85
N GLU A 629 23.58 3.25 -17.82
CA GLU A 629 23.87 1.83 -17.95
C GLU A 629 23.95 1.19 -16.57
N GLN A 630 23.33 0.03 -16.39
CA GLN A 630 23.36 -0.77 -15.17
C GLN A 630 24.62 -1.62 -15.19
N LEU A 631 25.72 -1.05 -14.70
CA LEU A 631 27.05 -1.67 -14.78
C LEU A 631 27.24 -2.87 -13.83
N ASN A 632 26.38 -3.00 -12.84
CA ASN A 632 26.39 -4.05 -11.80
C ASN A 632 25.40 -5.19 -12.08
N MET A 633 24.66 -5.11 -13.17
CA MET A 633 23.70 -6.15 -13.59
C MET A 633 24.23 -6.96 -14.77
N ASP A 634 23.68 -8.13 -14.97
CA ASP A 634 23.95 -8.94 -16.15
C ASP A 634 23.57 -8.19 -17.43
N ARG A 635 24.35 -8.45 -18.48
CA ARG A 635 24.06 -7.87 -19.78
C ARG A 635 22.84 -8.54 -20.40
N ARG A 636 22.16 -7.80 -21.28
CA ARG A 636 21.12 -8.35 -22.14
C ARG A 636 21.68 -9.45 -23.06
N ALA A 637 20.79 -10.25 -23.64
CA ALA A 637 21.16 -11.32 -24.57
C ALA A 637 21.92 -10.85 -25.80
N ASP A 638 21.76 -9.58 -26.22
CA ASP A 638 22.49 -8.95 -27.30
C ASP A 638 23.90 -8.45 -26.91
N GLY A 639 24.25 -8.58 -25.63
CA GLY A 639 25.53 -8.16 -25.05
C GLY A 639 25.57 -6.70 -24.57
N ASP A 640 24.51 -5.91 -24.77
CA ASP A 640 24.40 -4.56 -24.23
C ASP A 640 24.10 -4.53 -22.74
N TYR A 641 24.44 -3.41 -22.07
CA TYR A 641 24.03 -3.21 -20.67
C TYR A 641 22.53 -2.95 -20.60
N LYS A 642 21.90 -3.44 -19.54
CA LYS A 642 20.58 -2.99 -19.10
C LYS A 642 20.66 -1.49 -18.84
N LYS A 643 19.59 -0.76 -19.12
CA LYS A 643 19.58 0.71 -19.04
C LYS A 643 18.43 1.21 -18.22
N VAL A 644 18.62 2.37 -17.60
CA VAL A 644 17.53 3.13 -16.96
C VAL A 644 17.27 4.38 -17.79
N ALA A 645 16.04 4.56 -18.21
CA ALA A 645 15.55 5.76 -18.85
C ALA A 645 14.79 6.62 -17.83
N SER A 646 15.29 7.82 -17.54
CA SER A 646 14.67 8.75 -16.59
C SER A 646 14.54 10.16 -17.16
N PHE A 647 13.59 10.93 -16.64
CA PHE A 647 13.44 12.36 -16.96
C PHE A 647 12.97 13.11 -15.72
N ALA A 648 13.61 14.24 -15.45
CA ALA A 648 13.18 15.18 -14.43
C ALA A 648 12.76 16.51 -15.10
N ALA A 649 11.58 17.01 -14.77
CA ALA A 649 11.10 18.31 -15.19
C ALA A 649 10.69 19.16 -13.99
N VAL A 650 10.87 20.46 -14.11
CA VAL A 650 10.43 21.45 -13.11
C VAL A 650 9.61 22.52 -13.78
N LEU A 651 8.56 23.00 -13.14
CA LEU A 651 7.68 24.01 -13.68
C LEU A 651 6.98 24.85 -12.59
N PRO A 652 6.67 26.14 -12.90
CA PRO A 652 7.21 26.94 -14.01
C PRO A 652 8.72 27.10 -13.91
N ALA A 653 9.47 27.04 -15.03
CA ALA A 653 10.92 27.03 -14.99
C ALA A 653 11.56 28.28 -14.34
N ASN A 654 10.89 29.41 -14.39
CA ASN A 654 11.37 30.69 -13.80
C ASN A 654 11.16 30.78 -12.27
N ASP A 655 10.13 30.12 -11.74
CA ASP A 655 9.84 30.01 -10.31
C ASP A 655 9.22 28.65 -10.02
N PRO A 656 10.03 27.58 -9.96
CA PRO A 656 9.52 26.21 -9.86
C PRO A 656 8.67 25.99 -8.62
N GLU A 657 7.47 25.42 -8.85
CA GLU A 657 6.56 24.97 -7.81
C GLU A 657 6.58 23.46 -7.67
N ILE A 658 6.60 22.73 -8.80
CA ILE A 658 6.65 21.28 -8.79
C ILE A 658 7.80 20.72 -9.61
N LEU A 659 8.25 19.56 -9.20
CA LEU A 659 9.11 18.65 -9.95
C LEU A 659 8.30 17.41 -10.32
N VAL A 660 8.38 16.99 -11.59
CA VAL A 660 7.84 15.74 -12.12
C VAL A 660 9.01 14.87 -12.55
N TYR A 661 9.11 13.69 -11.97
CA TYR A 661 10.16 12.71 -12.25
C TYR A 661 9.56 11.38 -12.69
N VAL A 662 10.10 10.80 -13.76
CA VAL A 662 9.74 9.47 -14.26
C VAL A 662 11.00 8.66 -14.50
N MET A 663 10.96 7.39 -14.12
CA MET A 663 12.02 6.41 -14.34
C MET A 663 11.41 5.09 -14.86
N LEU A 664 12.00 4.57 -15.93
CA LEU A 664 11.72 3.28 -16.52
C LEU A 664 13.02 2.47 -16.49
N ASP A 665 13.05 1.40 -15.74
CA ASP A 665 14.24 0.58 -15.53
C ASP A 665 14.19 -0.66 -16.39
N ASP A 666 15.21 -0.82 -17.21
CA ASP A 666 15.36 -1.86 -18.22
C ASP A 666 14.23 -1.89 -19.27
N PRO A 667 13.95 -0.76 -19.95
CA PRO A 667 12.99 -0.75 -21.04
C PRO A 667 13.53 -1.56 -22.22
N ASN A 668 12.82 -2.63 -22.59
CA ASN A 668 13.18 -3.48 -23.75
C ASN A 668 12.37 -3.07 -24.98
N ASN A 669 12.58 -1.84 -25.44
CA ASN A 669 11.93 -1.32 -26.63
C ASN A 669 12.82 -1.56 -27.86
N ALA A 670 12.30 -2.31 -28.84
CA ALA A 670 13.02 -2.70 -30.06
C ALA A 670 13.54 -1.52 -30.90
N ARG A 671 13.08 -0.28 -30.66
CA ARG A 671 13.45 0.90 -31.45
C ARG A 671 14.46 1.80 -30.77
N THR A 672 14.45 1.86 -29.44
CA THR A 672 15.29 2.78 -28.69
C THR A 672 15.25 2.50 -27.19
N ASP A 673 16.34 2.86 -26.51
CA ASP A 673 16.47 2.89 -25.07
C ASP A 673 16.80 4.31 -24.53
N TYR A 674 16.66 5.33 -25.37
CA TYR A 674 16.94 6.71 -24.98
C TYR A 674 15.79 7.34 -24.19
N SER A 675 16.08 7.82 -22.99
CA SER A 675 15.14 8.49 -22.09
C SER A 675 14.38 9.66 -22.72
N SER A 676 15.02 10.39 -23.63
CA SER A 676 14.36 11.48 -24.35
C SER A 676 13.19 11.03 -25.25
N ILE A 677 13.12 9.72 -25.56
CA ILE A 677 12.04 9.12 -26.34
C ILE A 677 11.06 8.36 -25.43
N LEU A 678 11.57 7.75 -24.34
CA LEU A 678 10.77 6.87 -23.49
C LEU A 678 10.16 7.61 -22.31
N ALA A 679 10.94 8.35 -21.53
CA ALA A 679 10.51 9.01 -20.30
C ALA A 679 10.05 10.47 -20.48
N ALA A 680 10.68 11.24 -21.38
CA ALA A 680 10.30 12.64 -21.55
C ALA A 680 8.84 12.85 -22.02
N PRO A 681 8.28 12.07 -22.96
CA PRO A 681 6.87 12.20 -23.33
C PRO A 681 5.92 11.89 -22.18
N VAL A 682 6.27 10.92 -21.32
CA VAL A 682 5.46 10.56 -20.15
C VAL A 682 5.36 11.75 -19.20
N VAL A 683 6.50 12.40 -18.91
CA VAL A 683 6.53 13.62 -18.10
C VAL A 683 5.73 14.74 -18.76
N GLY A 684 5.85 14.94 -20.08
CA GLY A 684 5.04 15.91 -20.80
C GLY A 684 3.54 15.65 -20.69
N ASN A 685 3.12 14.40 -20.82
CA ASN A 685 1.71 13.99 -20.65
C ASN A 685 1.23 14.26 -19.21
N ILE A 686 2.00 13.89 -18.18
CA ILE A 686 1.68 14.19 -16.78
C ILE A 686 1.53 15.70 -16.60
N ILE A 687 2.50 16.50 -17.05
CA ILE A 687 2.47 17.96 -16.92
C ILE A 687 1.23 18.56 -17.62
N SER A 688 0.86 18.04 -18.79
CA SER A 688 -0.27 18.57 -19.56
C SER A 688 -1.62 18.45 -18.84
N GLU A 689 -1.75 17.55 -17.86
CA GLU A 689 -2.95 17.39 -17.03
C GLU A 689 -2.77 17.98 -15.63
N VAL A 690 -1.59 17.84 -15.04
CA VAL A 690 -1.32 18.30 -13.68
C VAL A 690 -1.14 19.84 -13.61
N ALA A 691 -0.47 20.45 -14.60
CA ALA A 691 -0.21 21.88 -14.53
C ALA A 691 -1.49 22.75 -14.57
N PRO A 692 -2.46 22.51 -15.47
CA PRO A 692 -3.73 23.22 -15.42
C PRO A 692 -4.54 22.89 -14.17
N TYR A 693 -4.51 21.65 -13.69
CA TYR A 693 -5.20 21.24 -12.47
C TYR A 693 -4.71 22.01 -11.25
N LEU A 694 -3.39 22.21 -11.12
CA LEU A 694 -2.78 23.00 -10.05
C LEU A 694 -2.90 24.51 -10.27
N GLY A 695 -3.43 24.95 -11.41
CA GLY A 695 -3.50 26.36 -11.77
C GLY A 695 -2.12 27.01 -11.95
N LEU A 696 -1.10 26.26 -12.37
CA LEU A 696 0.25 26.77 -12.53
C LEU A 696 0.30 27.86 -13.61
N ALA A 697 1.15 28.86 -13.37
CA ALA A 697 1.26 30.00 -14.25
C ALA A 697 1.67 29.60 -15.68
N THR A 698 0.91 30.02 -16.67
CA THR A 698 1.24 29.93 -18.08
C THR A 698 2.27 31.03 -18.46
N ASP A 699 2.97 30.83 -19.57
CA ASP A 699 3.96 31.81 -20.06
C ASP A 699 3.32 33.04 -20.72
N GLY A 700 2.01 33.07 -20.89
CA GLY A 700 1.27 34.12 -21.53
C GLY A 700 1.60 34.36 -23.02
N VAL A 701 2.44 33.51 -23.60
CA VAL A 701 2.82 33.59 -25.00
C VAL A 701 1.95 32.60 -25.80
N ASP A 702 1.11 33.16 -26.66
CA ASP A 702 0.41 32.36 -27.69
C ASP A 702 1.47 31.87 -28.72
N ARG A 703 2.06 30.70 -28.45
CA ARG A 703 3.02 30.06 -29.37
C ARG A 703 2.26 29.29 -30.42
N GLY A 704 1.44 29.95 -31.20
CA GLY A 704 0.58 29.47 -32.29
C GLY A 704 0.59 27.97 -32.49
N GLN A 705 -0.55 27.35 -32.43
CA GLN A 705 -0.77 25.91 -32.51
C GLN A 705 0.12 25.28 -33.61
N THR A 706 1.21 24.62 -33.22
CA THR A 706 1.95 23.77 -34.13
C THR A 706 1.06 22.57 -34.45
N SER A 707 0.59 22.48 -35.70
CA SER A 707 -0.18 21.32 -36.15
C SER A 707 0.77 20.16 -36.50
N TYR A 708 0.38 18.96 -36.20
CA TYR A 708 1.13 17.74 -36.52
C TYR A 708 0.30 16.82 -37.41
N LYS A 709 0.97 16.23 -38.41
CA LYS A 709 0.31 15.20 -39.21
C LYS A 709 0.28 13.88 -38.40
N VAL A 710 -0.91 13.37 -38.21
CA VAL A 710 -1.15 12.06 -37.59
C VAL A 710 -0.43 10.97 -38.40
N PRO A 711 0.45 10.17 -37.82
CA PRO A 711 1.11 9.08 -38.53
C PRO A 711 0.12 7.97 -38.90
N ASN A 712 0.48 7.16 -39.88
CA ASN A 712 -0.26 5.93 -40.17
C ASN A 712 0.19 4.83 -39.19
N LEU A 713 -0.72 4.41 -38.34
CA LEU A 713 -0.49 3.43 -37.29
C LEU A 713 -1.16 2.08 -37.58
N ILE A 714 -2.05 2.04 -38.60
CA ILE A 714 -2.76 0.81 -38.96
C ILE A 714 -1.76 -0.26 -39.38
N GLY A 715 -1.92 -1.47 -38.85
CA GLY A 715 -1.01 -2.59 -39.08
C GLY A 715 0.25 -2.58 -38.19
N GLN A 716 0.42 -1.58 -37.30
CA GLN A 716 1.48 -1.58 -36.28
C GLN A 716 0.99 -2.26 -35.01
N GLU A 717 1.92 -2.89 -34.29
CA GLU A 717 1.67 -3.33 -32.93
C GLU A 717 1.41 -2.11 -32.03
N TRP A 718 0.56 -2.27 -31.04
CA TRP A 718 0.19 -1.20 -30.09
C TRP A 718 1.39 -0.47 -29.50
N SER A 719 2.41 -1.22 -28.99
CA SER A 719 3.64 -0.66 -28.45
C SER A 719 4.37 0.25 -29.44
N ASN A 720 4.41 -0.13 -30.70
CA ASN A 720 5.05 0.64 -31.76
C ASN A 720 4.25 1.89 -32.16
N ALA A 721 2.92 1.78 -32.12
CA ALA A 721 2.03 2.91 -32.37
C ALA A 721 2.17 3.99 -31.30
N GLN A 722 2.26 3.60 -30.01
CA GLN A 722 2.51 4.51 -28.89
C GLN A 722 3.81 5.29 -29.06
N VAL A 723 4.92 4.60 -29.35
CA VAL A 723 6.21 5.26 -29.61
C VAL A 723 6.11 6.25 -30.77
N SER A 724 5.40 5.87 -31.83
CA SER A 724 5.23 6.72 -33.01
C SER A 724 4.46 8.00 -32.73
N LEU A 725 3.45 7.93 -31.85
CA LEU A 725 2.69 9.10 -31.39
C LEU A 725 3.47 9.96 -30.40
N ASN A 726 4.13 9.33 -29.42
CA ASN A 726 4.95 10.04 -28.44
C ASN A 726 6.07 10.85 -29.11
N ILE A 727 6.73 10.31 -30.15
CA ILE A 727 7.74 11.03 -30.93
C ILE A 727 7.18 12.31 -31.56
N LYS A 728 5.88 12.35 -31.84
CA LYS A 728 5.20 13.50 -32.45
C LYS A 728 4.46 14.37 -31.44
N GLY A 729 4.55 14.07 -30.14
CA GLY A 729 3.87 14.82 -29.10
C GLY A 729 2.34 14.70 -29.17
N LEU A 730 1.86 13.59 -29.67
CA LEU A 730 0.43 13.25 -29.73
C LEU A 730 0.08 12.27 -28.62
N LYS A 731 -1.03 12.47 -27.95
CA LYS A 731 -1.57 11.55 -26.95
C LYS A 731 -2.19 10.33 -27.63
N HIS A 732 -2.34 9.26 -26.88
CA HIS A 732 -2.97 8.04 -27.40
C HIS A 732 -3.88 7.42 -26.37
N GLN A 733 -4.93 6.78 -26.83
CA GLN A 733 -5.83 5.99 -26.01
C GLN A 733 -6.22 4.73 -26.76
N LEU A 734 -5.98 3.57 -26.13
CA LEU A 734 -6.46 2.28 -26.66
C LEU A 734 -7.93 2.11 -26.24
N MET A 735 -8.77 1.81 -27.22
CA MET A 735 -10.19 1.58 -27.03
C MET A 735 -10.46 0.08 -27.14
N GLU A 736 -10.93 -0.50 -26.04
CA GLU A 736 -11.29 -1.91 -25.82
C GLU A 736 -10.38 -2.95 -26.51
N SER A 737 -9.71 -3.74 -25.70
CA SER A 737 -8.93 -4.88 -26.20
C SER A 737 -9.36 -6.14 -25.45
N SER A 738 -9.38 -7.25 -26.17
CA SER A 738 -9.30 -8.57 -25.54
C SER A 738 -8.03 -8.69 -24.69
N SER A 739 -8.03 -9.56 -23.73
CA SER A 739 -7.13 -9.72 -22.58
C SER A 739 -5.60 -9.79 -22.82
N ASP A 740 -5.09 -9.67 -24.03
CA ASP A 740 -3.66 -9.62 -24.34
C ASP A 740 -3.32 -8.37 -25.16
N GLN A 741 -2.91 -7.29 -24.45
CA GLN A 741 -2.63 -5.99 -25.08
C GLN A 741 -1.24 -5.91 -25.71
N THR A 742 -0.29 -6.78 -25.36
CA THR A 742 1.12 -6.61 -25.75
C THR A 742 1.39 -6.92 -27.22
N ALA A 743 0.65 -7.83 -27.83
CA ALA A 743 0.75 -8.20 -29.25
C ALA A 743 -0.39 -7.65 -30.12
N ALA A 744 -1.25 -6.79 -29.58
CA ALA A 744 -2.39 -6.25 -30.29
C ALA A 744 -1.97 -5.34 -31.45
N VAL A 745 -2.50 -5.57 -32.63
CA VAL A 745 -2.22 -4.80 -33.88
C VAL A 745 -3.30 -3.76 -34.07
N VAL A 746 -2.90 -2.51 -34.34
CA VAL A 746 -3.84 -1.42 -34.62
C VAL A 746 -4.60 -1.69 -35.93
N THR A 747 -5.91 -1.85 -35.85
CA THR A 747 -6.80 -2.07 -36.98
C THR A 747 -7.46 -0.78 -37.47
N TYR A 748 -7.65 0.19 -36.55
CA TYR A 748 -8.24 1.48 -36.86
C TYR A 748 -7.69 2.58 -35.95
N GLN A 749 -7.65 3.82 -36.47
CA GLN A 749 -7.23 5.00 -35.72
C GLN A 749 -8.10 6.21 -36.01
N TYR A 750 -8.30 7.07 -35.05
CA TYR A 750 -8.96 8.37 -35.21
C TYR A 750 -8.35 9.42 -34.29
N PRO A 751 -7.99 10.63 -34.72
CA PRO A 751 -8.06 11.13 -36.13
C PRO A 751 -7.27 10.29 -37.12
N ARG A 752 -7.70 10.35 -38.40
CA ARG A 752 -7.13 9.52 -39.49
C ARG A 752 -5.66 9.89 -39.79
N ALA A 753 -4.93 8.93 -40.31
CA ALA A 753 -3.57 9.18 -40.83
C ALA A 753 -3.54 10.35 -41.81
N GLY A 754 -2.55 11.21 -41.67
CA GLY A 754 -2.39 12.43 -42.46
C GLY A 754 -3.24 13.61 -42.05
N ALA A 755 -4.17 13.47 -41.09
CA ALA A 755 -4.89 14.63 -40.50
C ALA A 755 -3.91 15.57 -39.82
N GLU A 756 -4.09 16.88 -40.03
CA GLU A 756 -3.37 17.91 -39.27
C GLU A 756 -4.12 18.18 -37.97
N VAL A 757 -3.46 17.95 -36.83
CA VAL A 757 -4.04 18.07 -35.49
C VAL A 757 -3.14 18.92 -34.62
N PRO A 758 -3.68 19.64 -33.61
CA PRO A 758 -2.89 20.36 -32.62
C PRO A 758 -1.96 19.43 -31.85
N TYR A 759 -0.90 20.00 -31.27
CA TYR A 759 -0.06 19.30 -30.28
C TYR A 759 -0.90 18.78 -29.09
N GLY A 760 -0.58 17.58 -28.61
CA GLY A 760 -1.30 16.99 -27.49
C GLY A 760 -2.68 16.39 -27.83
N THR A 761 -3.09 16.42 -29.11
CA THR A 761 -4.32 15.74 -29.55
C THR A 761 -4.27 14.26 -29.24
N THR A 762 -5.33 13.73 -28.65
CA THR A 762 -5.46 12.30 -28.36
C THR A 762 -5.86 11.54 -29.62
N ILE A 763 -5.05 10.54 -29.98
CA ILE A 763 -5.32 9.61 -31.07
C ILE A 763 -5.90 8.34 -30.48
N TYR A 764 -7.16 8.03 -30.80
CA TYR A 764 -7.84 6.82 -30.36
C TYR A 764 -7.47 5.67 -31.31
N LEU A 765 -7.03 4.56 -30.72
CA LEU A 765 -6.56 3.39 -31.45
C LEU A 765 -7.41 2.18 -31.10
N TYR A 766 -7.66 1.36 -32.08
CA TYR A 766 -8.50 0.16 -31.99
C TYR A 766 -7.71 -1.04 -32.50
N THR A 767 -7.81 -2.16 -31.83
CA THR A 767 -7.08 -3.39 -32.17
C THR A 767 -7.95 -4.52 -32.65
N ASP A 768 -9.27 -4.41 -32.49
CA ASP A 768 -10.25 -5.35 -32.99
C ASP A 768 -11.05 -4.78 -34.18
N THR A 769 -11.99 -5.55 -34.73
CA THR A 769 -12.92 -5.06 -35.78
C THR A 769 -13.75 -3.92 -35.19
N TYR A 770 -13.49 -2.74 -35.71
CA TYR A 770 -14.15 -1.52 -35.26
C TYR A 770 -15.48 -1.28 -36.00
N GLU A 771 -16.57 -1.20 -35.24
CA GLU A 771 -17.91 -0.84 -35.74
C GLU A 771 -18.31 0.63 -35.51
N GLY A 772 -17.38 1.48 -35.11
CA GLY A 772 -17.61 2.91 -34.88
C GLY A 772 -17.99 3.24 -33.42
N SER A 773 -17.05 3.68 -32.63
CA SER A 773 -17.33 4.27 -31.29
C SER A 773 -17.75 5.72 -31.50
N HIS A 774 -19.01 6.05 -31.22
CA HIS A 774 -19.56 7.41 -31.24
C HIS A 774 -19.80 7.90 -29.80
N THR A 775 -19.82 9.20 -29.63
CA THR A 775 -20.10 9.88 -28.35
C THR A 775 -20.96 11.12 -28.65
N GLU A 776 -21.73 11.52 -27.67
CA GLU A 776 -22.51 12.76 -27.74
C GLU A 776 -21.65 13.96 -27.39
N VAL A 777 -21.78 15.03 -28.15
CA VAL A 777 -21.07 16.29 -27.88
C VAL A 777 -21.72 17.02 -26.73
N PRO A 778 -21.02 17.29 -25.61
CA PRO A 778 -21.60 18.04 -24.50
C PRO A 778 -21.79 19.52 -24.87
N ASP A 779 -22.78 20.17 -24.25
CA ASP A 779 -22.93 21.64 -24.32
C ASP A 779 -21.92 22.32 -23.41
N VAL A 780 -20.94 22.97 -24.03
CA VAL A 780 -19.90 23.73 -23.32
C VAL A 780 -20.10 25.23 -23.41
N SER A 781 -21.22 25.70 -23.93
CA SER A 781 -21.53 27.16 -24.03
C SER A 781 -21.56 27.82 -22.65
N GLY A 782 -20.96 28.99 -22.53
CA GLY A 782 -20.87 29.75 -21.29
C GLY A 782 -19.96 29.15 -20.20
N LYS A 783 -19.26 28.09 -20.50
CA LYS A 783 -18.23 27.51 -19.61
C LYS A 783 -16.89 28.22 -19.83
N SER A 784 -15.99 28.17 -18.82
CA SER A 784 -14.60 28.54 -19.07
C SER A 784 -13.95 27.59 -20.08
N ALA A 785 -12.98 28.06 -20.86
CA ALA A 785 -12.28 27.24 -21.83
C ALA A 785 -11.70 25.97 -21.21
N GLU A 786 -11.20 26.06 -20.00
CA GLU A 786 -10.64 24.93 -19.25
C GLU A 786 -11.70 23.89 -18.88
N PHE A 787 -12.84 24.33 -18.33
CA PHE A 787 -13.93 23.42 -17.99
C PHE A 787 -14.56 22.78 -19.24
N ALA A 788 -14.64 23.53 -20.34
CA ALA A 788 -15.09 23.02 -21.62
C ALA A 788 -14.16 21.91 -22.16
N ARG A 789 -12.83 22.10 -22.04
CA ARG A 789 -11.85 21.06 -22.42
C ARG A 789 -12.04 19.78 -21.61
N GLN A 790 -12.25 19.89 -20.28
CA GLN A 790 -12.46 18.75 -19.40
C GLN A 790 -13.76 18.01 -19.77
N MET A 791 -14.84 18.71 -20.03
CA MET A 791 -16.12 18.12 -20.45
C MET A 791 -15.98 17.37 -21.77
N LEU A 792 -15.31 17.99 -22.77
CA LEU A 792 -15.07 17.38 -24.07
C LEU A 792 -14.15 16.16 -23.94
N ALA A 793 -13.09 16.26 -23.13
CA ALA A 793 -12.18 15.13 -22.89
C ALA A 793 -12.89 13.97 -22.18
N ALA A 794 -13.74 14.25 -21.18
CA ALA A 794 -14.55 13.23 -20.51
C ALA A 794 -15.52 12.52 -21.47
N ALA A 795 -16.02 13.22 -22.49
CA ALA A 795 -16.80 12.64 -23.58
C ALA A 795 -15.94 11.92 -24.64
N GLY A 796 -14.59 11.89 -24.47
CA GLY A 796 -13.68 11.28 -25.44
C GLY A 796 -13.49 12.11 -26.72
N LEU A 797 -13.61 13.41 -26.62
CA LEU A 797 -13.44 14.37 -27.73
C LEU A 797 -12.15 15.18 -27.53
N ASN A 798 -11.53 15.59 -28.62
CA ASN A 798 -10.43 16.55 -28.60
C ASN A 798 -10.99 17.99 -28.65
N CYS A 799 -10.25 18.95 -28.11
CA CYS A 799 -10.65 20.35 -28.05
C CYS A 799 -9.58 21.28 -28.63
N THR A 800 -10.00 22.24 -29.44
CA THR A 800 -9.20 23.38 -29.88
C THR A 800 -9.88 24.66 -29.41
N VAL A 801 -9.11 25.62 -28.89
CA VAL A 801 -9.64 26.91 -28.43
C VAL A 801 -9.23 28.00 -29.42
N GLU A 802 -10.19 28.80 -29.87
CA GLU A 802 -9.99 30.00 -30.66
C GLU A 802 -10.45 31.20 -29.82
N GLY A 803 -9.75 32.32 -29.91
CA GLY A 803 -10.04 33.56 -29.16
C GLY A 803 -9.32 33.59 -27.82
N ASP A 804 -9.94 34.25 -26.81
CA ASP A 804 -9.35 34.42 -25.48
C ASP A 804 -9.44 33.11 -24.67
N ALA A 805 -8.28 32.45 -24.48
CA ALA A 805 -8.22 31.20 -23.73
C ALA A 805 -8.67 31.32 -22.26
N ASN A 806 -8.73 32.51 -21.69
CA ASN A 806 -9.26 32.81 -20.35
C ASN A 806 -10.74 33.25 -20.36
N GLY A 807 -11.34 33.37 -21.56
CA GLY A 807 -12.72 33.74 -21.73
C GLY A 807 -13.72 32.63 -21.55
N LEU A 808 -15.00 32.97 -21.70
CA LEU A 808 -16.09 32.02 -21.70
C LEU A 808 -16.37 31.53 -23.14
N VAL A 809 -16.73 30.26 -23.29
CA VAL A 809 -17.11 29.66 -24.57
C VAL A 809 -18.37 30.36 -25.11
N GLN A 810 -18.25 30.99 -26.26
CA GLN A 810 -19.36 31.65 -26.98
C GLN A 810 -20.01 30.71 -27.99
N SER A 811 -19.20 29.81 -28.59
CA SER A 811 -19.72 28.83 -29.57
C SER A 811 -18.80 27.61 -29.62
N GLN A 812 -19.32 26.49 -30.11
CA GLN A 812 -18.61 25.25 -30.41
C GLN A 812 -18.90 24.80 -31.82
N SER A 813 -17.92 24.14 -32.50
CA SER A 813 -18.03 23.72 -33.91
C SER A 813 -19.05 22.62 -34.15
N GLU A 814 -19.19 21.71 -33.17
CA GLU A 814 -20.18 20.64 -33.23
C GLU A 814 -21.33 20.99 -32.30
N ALA A 815 -22.55 20.81 -32.75
CA ALA A 815 -23.73 21.16 -31.95
C ALA A 815 -23.85 20.21 -30.74
N PRO A 816 -24.32 20.71 -29.58
CA PRO A 816 -24.61 19.87 -28.42
C PRO A 816 -25.54 18.69 -28.81
N ASP A 817 -25.38 17.57 -28.10
CA ASP A 817 -26.13 16.33 -28.28
C ASP A 817 -25.99 15.68 -29.67
N THR A 818 -25.06 16.18 -30.50
CA THR A 818 -24.74 15.54 -31.77
C THR A 818 -23.88 14.30 -31.54
N SER A 819 -24.25 13.19 -32.18
CA SER A 819 -23.44 11.97 -32.14
C SER A 819 -22.29 12.05 -33.12
N VAL A 820 -21.08 12.13 -32.61
CA VAL A 820 -19.84 12.21 -33.40
C VAL A 820 -18.88 11.08 -33.02
N GLN A 821 -17.93 10.82 -33.93
CA GLN A 821 -16.91 9.81 -33.67
C GLN A 821 -16.01 10.23 -32.49
N ARG A 822 -15.68 9.33 -31.57
CA ARG A 822 -14.70 9.58 -30.52
C ARG A 822 -13.38 10.04 -31.11
N GLY A 823 -12.77 11.05 -30.51
CA GLY A 823 -11.57 11.71 -31.00
C GLY A 823 -11.83 12.86 -31.98
N THR A 824 -13.09 13.17 -32.30
CA THR A 824 -13.43 14.38 -33.08
C THR A 824 -12.89 15.61 -32.36
N ILE A 825 -12.31 16.54 -33.14
CA ILE A 825 -11.83 17.80 -32.62
C ILE A 825 -12.99 18.80 -32.64
N VAL A 826 -13.39 19.23 -31.46
CA VAL A 826 -14.39 20.29 -31.28
C VAL A 826 -13.65 21.60 -31.07
N THR A 827 -13.85 22.55 -31.98
CA THR A 827 -13.31 23.91 -31.85
C THR A 827 -14.28 24.73 -31.01
N ILE A 828 -13.81 25.29 -29.90
CA ILE A 828 -14.57 26.24 -29.07
C ILE A 828 -14.03 27.66 -29.31
N THR A 829 -14.94 28.61 -29.52
CA THR A 829 -14.57 30.04 -29.63
C THR A 829 -14.85 30.69 -28.30
N CYS A 830 -13.83 31.29 -27.68
CA CYS A 830 -13.90 31.98 -26.41
C CYS A 830 -13.70 33.50 -26.55
N GLY A 831 -14.42 34.25 -25.74
CA GLY A 831 -14.31 35.72 -25.72
C GLY A 831 -14.92 36.35 -24.49
#